data_7b4821c222d6eec5584ad2df64b3b091
#
_entry.id   7b4821c222d6eec5584ad2df64b3b091
#
_cell.length_a   1.000
_cell.length_b   1.000
_cell.length_c   1.000
_cell.angle_alpha   90.00
_cell.angle_beta   90.00
_cell.angle_gamma   90.00
#
_symmetry.space_group_name_H-M   'P 1'
#
loop_
_entity.id
_entity.type
_entity.pdbx_description
1 polymer ?
#
loop_
_entity_poly.entity_id
_entity_poly.type
_entity_poly.pdbx_seq_one_letter_code
_entity_poly.pdbx_strand_id
1 'polypeptide(L)'
;MSLLPIHAVLPDLLCALREELGAVLIAPPGAGKTTAVAPALLAESWCAGMVIVLSPRRVAARAAAERMAEQMGEKAGETIGYLTRLDSKRSAKTRILVMTEAIFVSSILKDPELCDISAVLFDEAHERHLDSDLGLALAVETAQVLRDDLRLVVMSATIDGARFAALLGPNGQNAPVVESEGKAHPLAIRWLGARPELRIDDAMASAVLTAWREQTGDILAFLPGVGEIERTRERLAERLPDALVLPLHGQCEPAAQRAAIRRDAEGRRRIILATAIAETSLTLDGVSVVIDAGLSRRAEFDKAAGVTRLVTHRASQAAAAQRAGRAARQGPGVAYRLWEEASHTGRAPFDPPEMLVSDLAPLSLTLAQWGAGDVGAMAWIDAPPVPAMAAARALLAELGALDGEGRITPHGRAMAALPLEPRLAHMLISAAQTGAEEEAARLALLLQERGLGGRGEDLALRLDRWRGDRSVRAEASRKLAGGWARSVRGGGKGETPPLGAILAEGFPDMIARRRDPSGEQWLTAGGRGLRLDPASSLIRAEWLVVGEAQGEAKGARITAAIALTEVEVQRWLGHRIARRTTLKWIAPERRVEALLEQRMGAIVLATGPDTAPDTKAIAEFLAAKVAEEGLGLLPLSHASQALLTRAAHAGLAALSDETLRADVADWLLPLLGRRLDALDKGALHNALLNRLDYAERQTLDRLAPPQFTSPAGTSHAIDYADPGGPSVELRVQALFGLDRHPTYGQPAQPLLLKLTSPGGKPIQTTRDLPGFWRGSWRDVVKDMKGRYPKHRWPDEPWNEAPSLKTKNAFNRT
;
A
#
# COMPACT_ATOMS: atom_id res chain seq x y z
N MET A 1 -6.58 -46.76 28.12
CA MET A 1 -6.55 -45.59 27.24
C MET A 1 -5.98 -45.98 25.89
N SER A 2 -6.70 -45.82 24.79
CA SER A 2 -6.11 -46.12 23.48
C SER A 2 -4.94 -45.11 23.24
N LEU A 3 -3.76 -45.63 22.90
CA LEU A 3 -2.60 -44.81 22.55
C LEU A 3 -2.98 -43.90 21.39
N LEU A 4 -2.74 -42.61 21.56
CA LEU A 4 -2.92 -41.62 20.48
C LEU A 4 -1.92 -41.90 19.35
N PRO A 5 -2.25 -41.63 18.08
CA PRO A 5 -1.36 -41.91 16.95
C PRO A 5 0.03 -41.29 17.08
N ILE A 6 0.15 -40.13 17.73
CA ILE A 6 1.41 -39.42 17.93
C ILE A 6 2.43 -40.28 18.75
N HIS A 7 1.98 -41.15 19.62
CA HIS A 7 2.90 -41.97 20.43
C HIS A 7 3.77 -42.92 19.60
N ALA A 8 3.34 -43.29 18.40
CA ALA A 8 4.12 -44.14 17.51
C ALA A 8 5.37 -43.43 16.97
N VAL A 9 5.30 -42.12 16.79
CA VAL A 9 6.39 -41.30 16.17
C VAL A 9 7.15 -40.46 17.20
N LEU A 10 6.71 -40.42 18.46
CA LEU A 10 7.44 -39.72 19.53
C LEU A 10 8.89 -40.18 19.69
N PRO A 11 9.23 -41.49 19.64
CA PRO A 11 10.61 -41.92 19.73
C PRO A 11 11.50 -41.33 18.64
N ASP A 12 10.99 -41.26 17.42
CA ASP A 12 11.74 -40.71 16.27
C ASP A 12 11.95 -39.20 16.44
N LEU A 13 10.93 -38.46 16.91
CA LEU A 13 11.05 -37.05 17.22
C LEU A 13 12.05 -36.77 18.31
N LEU A 14 12.04 -37.55 19.40
CA LEU A 14 12.99 -37.43 20.50
C LEU A 14 14.42 -37.75 20.04
N CYS A 15 14.59 -38.77 19.20
CA CYS A 15 15.87 -39.10 18.58
C CYS A 15 16.39 -37.92 17.73
N ALA A 16 15.55 -37.38 16.87
CA ALA A 16 15.89 -36.23 16.04
C ALA A 16 16.35 -35.03 16.90
N LEU A 17 15.64 -34.73 18.00
CA LEU A 17 15.97 -33.58 18.89
C LEU A 17 17.19 -33.82 19.80
N ARG A 18 17.71 -35.05 19.92
CA ARG A 18 19.01 -35.31 20.55
C ARG A 18 20.17 -34.96 19.62
N GLU A 19 19.99 -35.17 18.33
CA GLU A 19 21.03 -34.96 17.31
C GLU A 19 20.99 -33.54 16.74
N GLU A 20 19.77 -32.97 16.58
CA GLU A 20 19.54 -31.69 15.93
C GLU A 20 18.79 -30.71 16.83
N LEU A 21 18.98 -29.42 16.61
CA LEU A 21 18.31 -28.35 17.38
C LEU A 21 16.89 -28.03 16.86
N GLY A 22 16.57 -28.48 15.65
CA GLY A 22 15.28 -28.23 15.00
C GLY A 22 14.63 -29.51 14.50
N ALA A 23 13.30 -29.63 14.62
CA ALA A 23 12.53 -30.70 14.02
C ALA A 23 11.15 -30.22 13.58
N VAL A 24 10.62 -30.84 12.53
CA VAL A 24 9.26 -30.62 12.05
C VAL A 24 8.42 -31.85 12.31
N LEU A 25 7.26 -31.67 12.96
CA LEU A 25 6.30 -32.74 13.22
C LEU A 25 5.03 -32.49 12.40
N ILE A 26 4.77 -33.38 11.45
CA ILE A 26 3.53 -33.38 10.66
C ILE A 26 2.58 -34.41 11.25
N ALA A 27 1.43 -33.96 11.72
CA ALA A 27 0.42 -34.87 12.25
C ALA A 27 -0.99 -34.26 12.06
N PRO A 28 -1.97 -35.06 11.61
CA PRO A 28 -3.32 -34.57 11.39
C PRO A 28 -3.96 -34.08 12.69
N PRO A 29 -5.00 -33.23 12.61
CA PRO A 29 -5.71 -32.75 13.78
C PRO A 29 -6.29 -33.92 14.61
N GLY A 30 -6.05 -33.90 15.93
CA GLY A 30 -6.49 -34.96 16.83
C GLY A 30 -5.51 -36.09 17.04
N ALA A 31 -4.35 -36.11 16.37
CA ALA A 31 -3.32 -37.10 16.63
C ALA A 31 -2.72 -37.01 18.04
N GLY A 32 -2.94 -35.89 18.76
CA GLY A 32 -2.44 -35.62 20.11
C GLY A 32 -1.13 -34.85 20.19
N LYS A 33 -0.68 -34.20 19.09
CA LYS A 33 0.57 -33.46 19.01
C LYS A 33 0.72 -32.44 20.15
N THR A 34 -0.27 -31.58 20.36
CA THR A 34 -0.27 -30.51 21.38
C THR A 34 -0.13 -31.05 22.80
N THR A 35 -0.73 -32.21 23.10
CA THR A 35 -0.83 -32.71 24.48
C THR A 35 0.17 -33.81 24.83
N ALA A 36 0.87 -34.41 23.87
CA ALA A 36 1.79 -35.53 24.12
C ALA A 36 3.26 -35.13 23.91
N VAL A 37 3.56 -34.21 22.99
CA VAL A 37 4.95 -33.85 22.65
C VAL A 37 5.66 -33.17 23.82
N ALA A 38 5.09 -32.06 24.35
CA ALA A 38 5.75 -31.29 25.40
C ALA A 38 6.00 -32.13 26.70
N PRO A 39 5.05 -32.96 27.19
CA PRO A 39 5.32 -33.88 28.31
C PRO A 39 6.44 -34.88 28.02
N ALA A 40 6.55 -35.39 26.79
CA ALA A 40 7.60 -36.33 26.43
C ALA A 40 9.01 -35.73 26.51
N LEU A 41 9.16 -34.44 26.18
CA LEU A 41 10.43 -33.73 26.26
C LEU A 41 10.97 -33.60 27.66
N LEU A 42 10.11 -33.54 28.69
CA LEU A 42 10.55 -33.42 30.10
C LEU A 42 11.42 -34.58 30.57
N ALA A 43 11.34 -35.73 29.92
CA ALA A 43 12.16 -36.90 30.24
C ALA A 43 13.58 -36.88 29.61
N GLU A 44 13.82 -35.95 28.69
CA GLU A 44 15.10 -35.85 27.99
C GLU A 44 16.14 -35.15 28.83
N SER A 45 17.38 -35.66 28.80
CA SER A 45 18.50 -35.14 29.61
C SER A 45 18.89 -33.69 29.28
N TRP A 46 18.64 -33.26 28.04
CA TRP A 46 18.89 -31.90 27.61
C TRP A 46 17.77 -30.91 28.02
N CYS A 47 16.62 -31.39 28.44
CA CYS A 47 15.48 -30.59 28.81
C CYS A 47 15.48 -30.24 30.31
N ALA A 48 16.47 -29.50 30.75
CA ALA A 48 16.58 -29.06 32.14
C ALA A 48 15.69 -27.86 32.48
N GLY A 49 15.51 -26.96 31.52
CA GLY A 49 14.67 -25.76 31.61
C GLY A 49 13.19 -25.98 31.24
N MET A 50 12.49 -24.91 30.97
CA MET A 50 11.07 -24.88 30.63
C MET A 50 10.85 -25.23 29.16
N VAL A 51 9.75 -25.86 28.86
CA VAL A 51 9.22 -26.05 27.51
C VAL A 51 8.08 -25.07 27.27
N ILE A 52 8.21 -24.23 26.23
CA ILE A 52 7.15 -23.31 25.79
C ILE A 52 6.37 -23.97 24.68
N VAL A 53 5.04 -23.94 24.78
CA VAL A 53 4.12 -24.38 23.73
C VAL A 53 3.32 -23.16 23.25
N LEU A 54 3.46 -22.79 21.97
CA LEU A 54 2.74 -21.69 21.38
C LEU A 54 1.43 -22.18 20.78
N SER A 55 0.35 -21.47 21.05
CA SER A 55 -0.95 -21.77 20.52
C SER A 55 -1.61 -20.49 19.99
N PRO A 56 -2.21 -20.50 18.79
CA PRO A 56 -2.75 -19.29 18.18
C PRO A 56 -3.95 -18.68 18.91
N ARG A 57 -4.58 -19.45 19.79
CA ARG A 57 -5.87 -19.05 20.41
C ARG A 57 -5.87 -19.22 21.92
N ARG A 58 -6.28 -18.18 22.63
CA ARG A 58 -6.37 -18.15 24.10
C ARG A 58 -7.16 -19.34 24.69
N VAL A 59 -8.28 -19.67 24.03
CA VAL A 59 -9.14 -20.77 24.49
C VAL A 59 -8.42 -22.11 24.30
N ALA A 60 -7.71 -22.29 23.19
CA ALA A 60 -6.95 -23.50 22.89
C ALA A 60 -5.72 -23.64 23.83
N ALA A 61 -4.99 -22.57 24.09
CA ALA A 61 -3.86 -22.57 25.01
C ALA A 61 -4.27 -23.03 26.42
N ARG A 62 -5.37 -22.47 26.94
CA ARG A 62 -5.92 -22.87 28.24
C ARG A 62 -6.39 -24.34 28.24
N ALA A 63 -7.18 -24.74 27.23
CA ALA A 63 -7.70 -26.10 27.15
C ALA A 63 -6.58 -27.14 27.00
N ALA A 64 -5.53 -26.84 26.23
CA ALA A 64 -4.37 -27.70 26.09
C ALA A 64 -3.62 -27.87 27.42
N ALA A 65 -3.35 -26.78 28.16
CA ALA A 65 -2.70 -26.84 29.46
C ALA A 65 -3.54 -27.62 30.49
N GLU A 66 -4.86 -27.35 30.56
CA GLU A 66 -5.79 -28.08 31.47
C GLU A 66 -5.82 -29.58 31.13
N ARG A 67 -5.84 -29.93 29.85
CA ARG A 67 -5.85 -31.32 29.38
C ARG A 67 -4.53 -32.03 29.68
N MET A 68 -3.38 -31.41 29.43
CA MET A 68 -2.06 -32.00 29.76
C MET A 68 -1.92 -32.21 31.28
N ALA A 69 -2.33 -31.24 32.11
CA ALA A 69 -2.29 -31.36 33.55
C ALA A 69 -3.19 -32.51 34.05
N GLU A 70 -4.42 -32.60 33.52
CA GLU A 70 -5.35 -33.71 33.83
C GLU A 70 -4.76 -35.10 33.47
N GLN A 71 -4.06 -35.22 32.33
CA GLN A 71 -3.39 -36.42 31.90
C GLN A 71 -2.24 -36.83 32.85
N MET A 72 -1.57 -35.86 33.46
CA MET A 72 -0.53 -36.07 34.48
C MET A 72 -1.09 -36.22 35.90
N GLY A 73 -2.41 -36.13 36.08
CA GLY A 73 -3.04 -36.21 37.38
C GLY A 73 -2.92 -34.94 38.24
N GLU A 74 -2.66 -33.81 37.63
CA GLU A 74 -2.39 -32.51 38.25
C GLU A 74 -3.44 -31.50 37.88
N LYS A 75 -3.41 -30.33 38.55
CA LYS A 75 -4.17 -29.15 38.15
C LYS A 75 -3.28 -28.21 37.36
N ALA A 76 -3.86 -27.51 36.38
CA ALA A 76 -3.13 -26.46 35.68
C ALA A 76 -2.62 -25.38 36.65
N GLY A 77 -1.35 -25.03 36.55
CA GLY A 77 -0.60 -24.14 37.42
C GLY A 77 0.49 -24.83 38.27
N GLU A 78 0.56 -26.17 38.23
CA GLU A 78 1.62 -26.96 38.82
C GLU A 78 2.74 -27.17 37.76
N THR A 79 3.04 -28.40 37.36
CA THR A 79 4.04 -28.69 36.33
C THR A 79 3.67 -28.10 34.98
N ILE A 80 2.37 -28.05 34.67
CA ILE A 80 1.84 -27.48 33.45
C ILE A 80 1.06 -26.21 33.76
N GLY A 81 1.48 -25.10 33.16
CA GLY A 81 0.83 -23.79 33.28
C GLY A 81 0.37 -23.24 31.95
N TYR A 82 -0.39 -22.15 32.02
CA TYR A 82 -0.72 -21.36 30.85
C TYR A 82 -0.61 -19.86 31.14
N LEU A 83 -0.34 -19.11 30.06
CA LEU A 83 -0.26 -17.66 30.10
C LEU A 83 -0.98 -17.07 28.89
N THR A 84 -2.07 -16.30 29.17
CA THR A 84 -2.82 -15.57 28.16
C THR A 84 -2.95 -14.11 28.59
N ARG A 85 -3.35 -13.20 27.69
CA ARG A 85 -3.46 -11.76 27.97
C ARG A 85 -4.33 -11.42 29.19
N LEU A 86 -5.35 -12.22 29.49
CA LEU A 86 -6.35 -11.93 30.52
C LEU A 86 -6.37 -12.94 31.66
N ASP A 87 -5.68 -14.08 31.51
CA ASP A 87 -5.74 -15.17 32.48
C ASP A 87 -4.42 -15.94 32.49
N SER A 88 -3.94 -16.30 33.66
CA SER A 88 -2.73 -17.10 33.81
C SER A 88 -2.81 -18.04 35.00
N LYS A 89 -2.30 -19.25 34.83
CA LYS A 89 -2.05 -20.18 35.93
C LYS A 89 -0.66 -20.76 35.77
N ARG A 90 0.26 -20.36 36.63
CA ARG A 90 1.65 -20.86 36.69
C ARG A 90 2.21 -20.70 38.09
N SER A 91 3.21 -21.48 38.39
CA SER A 91 3.95 -21.41 39.63
C SER A 91 5.45 -21.61 39.40
N ALA A 92 6.26 -21.58 40.47
CA ALA A 92 7.70 -21.89 40.39
C ALA A 92 7.99 -23.34 39.96
N LYS A 93 6.97 -24.21 40.00
CA LYS A 93 7.09 -25.63 39.59
C LYS A 93 6.80 -25.84 38.12
N THR A 94 6.36 -24.79 37.43
CA THR A 94 5.90 -24.93 36.03
C THR A 94 7.09 -25.23 35.11
N ARG A 95 7.01 -26.36 34.41
CA ARG A 95 8.00 -26.86 33.44
C ARG A 95 7.49 -26.81 32.01
N ILE A 96 6.18 -26.85 31.81
CA ILE A 96 5.56 -26.63 30.51
C ILE A 96 4.65 -25.41 30.63
N LEU A 97 4.91 -24.40 29.80
CA LEU A 97 4.11 -23.19 29.77
C LEU A 97 3.45 -23.02 28.40
N VAL A 98 2.14 -23.19 28.35
CA VAL A 98 1.36 -22.94 27.14
C VAL A 98 1.00 -21.47 27.06
N MET A 99 1.36 -20.78 25.97
CA MET A 99 1.06 -19.37 25.81
C MET A 99 0.64 -19.01 24.38
N THR A 100 0.08 -17.82 24.22
CA THR A 100 -0.22 -17.31 22.88
C THR A 100 1.04 -16.72 22.23
N GLU A 101 1.07 -16.74 20.89
CA GLU A 101 2.20 -16.31 20.07
C GLU A 101 2.64 -14.86 20.35
N ALA A 102 1.69 -13.93 20.46
CA ALA A 102 1.96 -12.52 20.80
C ALA A 102 2.65 -12.35 22.18
N ILE A 103 2.34 -13.22 23.14
CA ILE A 103 2.99 -13.20 24.46
C ILE A 103 4.43 -13.71 24.32
N PHE A 104 4.66 -14.73 23.52
CA PHE A 104 6.00 -15.22 23.23
C PHE A 104 6.87 -14.15 22.57
N VAL A 105 6.35 -13.47 21.54
CA VAL A 105 7.05 -12.34 20.92
C VAL A 105 7.43 -11.27 21.96
N SER A 106 6.48 -10.90 22.83
CA SER A 106 6.79 -9.97 23.93
C SER A 106 7.82 -10.51 24.93
N SER A 107 7.91 -11.82 25.12
CA SER A 107 8.85 -12.48 26.06
C SER A 107 10.25 -12.51 25.48
N ILE A 108 10.42 -12.92 24.23
CA ILE A 108 11.72 -12.99 23.55
C ILE A 108 12.32 -11.59 23.35
N LEU A 109 11.52 -10.55 23.16
CA LEU A 109 12.01 -9.17 23.11
C LEU A 109 12.56 -8.68 24.45
N LYS A 110 12.10 -9.23 25.58
CA LYS A 110 12.57 -8.88 26.92
C LYS A 110 13.76 -9.72 27.35
N ASP A 111 13.80 -10.95 26.92
CA ASP A 111 14.86 -11.94 27.17
C ASP A 111 15.23 -12.61 25.83
N PRO A 112 16.10 -11.98 25.02
CA PRO A 112 16.53 -12.53 23.75
C PRO A 112 17.26 -13.87 23.83
N GLU A 113 17.89 -14.16 24.95
CA GLU A 113 18.57 -15.41 25.19
C GLU A 113 17.61 -16.53 25.62
N LEU A 114 16.35 -16.22 25.95
CA LEU A 114 15.37 -17.18 26.45
C LEU A 114 15.96 -18.03 27.59
N CYS A 115 16.53 -17.33 28.59
CA CYS A 115 17.12 -17.97 29.75
C CYS A 115 16.13 -18.94 30.40
N ASP A 116 16.62 -20.09 30.90
CA ASP A 116 15.80 -21.14 31.52
C ASP A 116 14.79 -21.85 30.59
N ILE A 117 14.84 -21.63 29.24
CA ILE A 117 13.99 -22.30 28.26
C ILE A 117 14.85 -23.31 27.48
N SER A 118 14.41 -24.58 27.48
CA SER A 118 15.06 -25.66 26.73
C SER A 118 14.46 -25.90 25.34
N ALA A 119 13.17 -25.64 25.19
CA ALA A 119 12.50 -25.84 23.89
C ALA A 119 11.32 -24.90 23.67
N VAL A 120 11.10 -24.53 22.41
CA VAL A 120 9.92 -23.79 21.95
C VAL A 120 9.21 -24.60 20.88
N LEU A 121 7.94 -24.88 21.11
CA LEU A 121 7.06 -25.65 20.22
C LEU A 121 6.05 -24.71 19.56
N PHE A 122 6.10 -24.59 18.25
CA PHE A 122 5.19 -23.80 17.43
C PHE A 122 4.04 -24.71 16.96
N ASP A 123 2.90 -24.70 17.67
CA ASP A 123 1.76 -25.54 17.32
C ASP A 123 0.84 -24.83 16.30
N GLU A 124 0.23 -25.62 15.42
CA GLU A 124 -0.61 -25.14 14.30
C GLU A 124 0.08 -24.12 13.36
N ALA A 125 1.40 -24.25 13.18
CA ALA A 125 2.21 -23.32 12.38
C ALA A 125 1.71 -23.13 10.93
N HIS A 126 0.93 -24.08 10.41
CA HIS A 126 0.27 -23.99 9.09
C HIS A 126 -0.85 -22.94 9.03
N GLU A 127 -1.34 -22.40 10.15
CA GLU A 127 -2.29 -21.28 10.16
C GLU A 127 -1.64 -19.96 9.71
N ARG A 128 -0.30 -19.89 9.73
CA ARG A 128 0.49 -18.77 9.24
C ARG A 128 0.10 -17.41 9.84
N HIS A 129 -0.12 -17.38 11.16
CA HIS A 129 -0.34 -16.14 11.90
C HIS A 129 0.91 -15.27 11.91
N LEU A 130 0.72 -13.94 11.88
CA LEU A 130 1.83 -12.98 11.84
C LEU A 130 2.77 -13.13 13.06
N ASP A 131 2.20 -13.24 14.26
CA ASP A 131 2.97 -13.40 15.49
C ASP A 131 3.68 -14.76 15.57
N SER A 132 3.13 -15.82 14.93
CA SER A 132 3.77 -17.13 14.84
C SER A 132 4.99 -17.08 13.93
N ASP A 133 4.83 -16.53 12.73
CA ASP A 133 5.91 -16.39 11.75
C ASP A 133 7.03 -15.48 12.30
N LEU A 134 6.68 -14.38 12.98
CA LEU A 134 7.62 -13.48 13.65
C LEU A 134 8.33 -14.19 14.81
N GLY A 135 7.57 -14.84 15.69
CA GLY A 135 8.13 -15.57 16.83
C GLY A 135 9.11 -16.66 16.41
N LEU A 136 8.81 -17.35 15.30
CA LEU A 136 9.68 -18.36 14.73
C LEU A 136 10.97 -17.72 14.18
N ALA A 137 10.87 -16.62 13.42
CA ALA A 137 12.05 -15.92 12.91
C ALA A 137 12.98 -15.43 14.02
N LEU A 138 12.44 -14.87 15.10
CA LEU A 138 13.20 -14.43 16.27
C LEU A 138 13.82 -15.61 17.01
N ALA A 139 13.08 -16.71 17.21
CA ALA A 139 13.58 -17.90 17.89
C ALA A 139 14.70 -18.61 17.10
N VAL A 140 14.58 -18.65 15.77
CA VAL A 140 15.64 -19.18 14.89
C VAL A 140 16.90 -18.33 14.99
N GLU A 141 16.78 -17.00 14.98
CA GLU A 141 17.93 -16.10 15.14
C GLU A 141 18.56 -16.26 16.53
N THR A 142 17.74 -16.37 17.60
CA THR A 142 18.22 -16.68 18.95
C THR A 142 18.99 -18.00 19.00
N ALA A 143 18.46 -19.08 18.41
CA ALA A 143 19.09 -20.39 18.39
C ALA A 143 20.41 -20.40 17.59
N GLN A 144 20.47 -19.61 16.50
CA GLN A 144 21.67 -19.55 15.67
C GLN A 144 22.78 -18.65 16.21
N VAL A 145 22.43 -17.59 16.96
CA VAL A 145 23.38 -16.55 17.38
C VAL A 145 23.68 -16.58 18.89
N LEU A 146 22.66 -16.86 19.70
CA LEU A 146 22.76 -16.73 21.17
C LEU A 146 22.70 -18.06 21.91
N ARG A 147 22.01 -19.07 21.39
CA ARG A 147 21.67 -20.31 22.12
C ARG A 147 21.84 -21.56 21.26
N ASP A 148 23.00 -22.16 21.26
CA ASP A 148 23.34 -23.40 20.55
C ASP A 148 22.76 -24.68 21.19
N ASP A 149 21.98 -24.52 22.25
CA ASP A 149 21.29 -25.60 22.99
C ASP A 149 19.75 -25.51 22.92
N LEU A 150 19.19 -24.45 22.34
CA LEU A 150 17.73 -24.24 22.25
C LEU A 150 17.09 -25.12 21.16
N ARG A 151 16.10 -25.95 21.56
CA ARG A 151 15.38 -26.78 20.60
C ARG A 151 14.13 -26.07 20.07
N LEU A 152 13.95 -26.12 18.75
CA LEU A 152 12.79 -25.54 18.06
C LEU A 152 12.00 -26.66 17.38
N VAL A 153 10.73 -26.79 17.73
CA VAL A 153 9.84 -27.78 17.12
C VAL A 153 8.67 -27.08 16.43
N VAL A 154 8.54 -27.28 15.13
CA VAL A 154 7.37 -26.81 14.38
C VAL A 154 6.39 -27.95 14.21
N MET A 155 5.15 -27.75 14.67
CA MET A 155 4.08 -28.74 14.57
C MET A 155 3.01 -28.27 13.59
N SER A 156 2.74 -29.07 12.56
CA SER A 156 1.83 -28.74 11.46
C SER A 156 0.83 -29.86 11.22
N ALA A 157 -0.33 -29.51 10.71
CA ALA A 157 -1.34 -30.47 10.23
C ALA A 157 -1.28 -30.69 8.72
N THR A 158 -0.47 -29.98 7.98
CA THR A 158 -0.36 -30.04 6.52
C THR A 158 1.07 -30.34 6.06
N ILE A 159 1.20 -30.76 4.80
CA ILE A 159 2.41 -31.30 4.17
C ILE A 159 3.50 -30.25 3.88
N ASP A 160 3.31 -28.99 4.24
CA ASP A 160 4.30 -27.93 3.97
C ASP A 160 5.57 -28.01 4.87
N GLY A 161 5.85 -29.22 5.38
CA GLY A 161 6.98 -29.50 6.28
C GLY A 161 8.35 -29.20 5.69
N ALA A 162 8.51 -29.33 4.37
CA ALA A 162 9.80 -29.08 3.72
C ALA A 162 10.28 -27.62 3.85
N ARG A 163 9.36 -26.65 3.77
CA ARG A 163 9.71 -25.23 3.96
C ARG A 163 10.12 -24.92 5.40
N PHE A 164 9.42 -25.48 6.38
CA PHE A 164 9.78 -25.36 7.78
C PHE A 164 11.09 -26.08 8.09
N ALA A 165 11.34 -27.26 7.50
CA ALA A 165 12.57 -28.01 7.65
C ALA A 165 13.78 -27.25 7.12
N ALA A 166 13.64 -26.61 5.95
CA ALA A 166 14.69 -25.75 5.40
C ALA A 166 15.01 -24.53 6.30
N LEU A 167 14.01 -24.02 7.00
CA LEU A 167 14.17 -22.87 7.90
C LEU A 167 14.87 -23.23 9.22
N LEU A 168 14.59 -24.42 9.76
CA LEU A 168 15.11 -24.88 11.04
C LEU A 168 16.47 -25.57 10.94
N GLY A 169 16.87 -25.95 9.74
CA GLY A 169 18.11 -26.70 9.55
C GLY A 169 19.35 -25.81 9.57
N PRO A 170 20.47 -26.30 10.13
CA PRO A 170 21.71 -25.55 10.16
C PRO A 170 22.41 -25.56 8.80
N ASN A 171 23.08 -24.45 8.43
CA ASN A 171 23.98 -24.37 7.27
C ASN A 171 23.37 -24.81 5.93
N GLY A 172 22.06 -24.59 5.72
CA GLY A 172 21.36 -24.96 4.48
C GLY A 172 20.99 -26.45 4.37
N GLN A 173 21.15 -27.22 5.42
CA GLN A 173 20.59 -28.58 5.52
C GLN A 173 19.14 -28.49 6.02
N ASN A 174 18.32 -29.46 5.68
CA ASN A 174 16.96 -29.52 6.18
C ASN A 174 16.92 -30.18 7.56
N ALA A 175 16.18 -29.59 8.50
CA ALA A 175 15.87 -30.26 9.76
C ALA A 175 15.06 -31.56 9.54
N PRO A 176 15.12 -32.53 10.46
CA PRO A 176 14.33 -33.75 10.39
C PRO A 176 12.82 -33.49 10.32
N VAL A 177 12.14 -34.20 9.46
CA VAL A 177 10.67 -34.19 9.36
C VAL A 177 10.14 -35.54 9.84
N VAL A 178 9.32 -35.51 10.88
CA VAL A 178 8.68 -36.68 11.46
C VAL A 178 7.18 -36.64 11.13
N GLU A 179 6.67 -37.69 10.51
CA GLU A 179 5.27 -37.73 10.06
C GLU A 179 4.46 -38.78 10.80
N SER A 180 3.27 -38.40 11.28
CA SER A 180 2.29 -39.31 11.88
C SER A 180 1.10 -39.43 10.97
N GLU A 181 0.80 -40.66 10.52
CA GLU A 181 -0.36 -40.95 9.63
C GLU A 181 -1.71 -40.62 10.29
N GLY A 182 -1.78 -40.59 11.63
CA GLY A 182 -3.02 -40.35 12.36
C GLY A 182 -4.03 -41.51 12.20
N LYS A 183 -5.16 -41.39 12.87
CA LYS A 183 -6.28 -42.34 12.75
C LYS A 183 -7.34 -41.68 11.88
N ALA A 184 -7.39 -42.04 10.61
CA ALA A 184 -8.43 -41.55 9.71
C ALA A 184 -9.71 -42.39 9.86
N HIS A 185 -10.84 -41.77 10.12
CA HIS A 185 -12.15 -42.40 10.00
C HIS A 185 -12.77 -42.05 8.63
N PRO A 186 -13.66 -42.90 8.10
CA PRO A 186 -14.35 -42.66 6.84
C PRO A 186 -15.11 -41.32 6.88
N LEU A 187 -14.88 -40.47 5.85
CA LEU A 187 -15.53 -39.17 5.67
C LEU A 187 -16.25 -39.15 4.32
N ALA A 188 -17.56 -38.96 4.35
CA ALA A 188 -18.35 -38.79 3.14
C ALA A 188 -18.56 -37.30 2.87
N ILE A 189 -18.24 -36.85 1.66
CA ILE A 189 -18.51 -35.48 1.23
C ILE A 189 -19.79 -35.45 0.38
N ARG A 190 -20.72 -34.56 0.74
CA ARG A 190 -21.95 -34.31 -0.01
C ARG A 190 -22.00 -32.87 -0.49
N TRP A 191 -22.17 -32.67 -1.78
CA TRP A 191 -22.27 -31.37 -2.42
C TRP A 191 -23.72 -30.97 -2.58
N LEU A 192 -24.14 -29.86 -1.96
CA LEU A 192 -25.53 -29.37 -2.05
C LEU A 192 -25.71 -28.30 -3.13
N GLY A 193 -24.64 -27.89 -3.75
CA GLY A 193 -24.65 -26.81 -4.74
C GLY A 193 -24.81 -25.42 -4.13
N ALA A 194 -24.52 -24.40 -4.92
CA ALA A 194 -24.76 -23.00 -4.56
C ALA A 194 -26.24 -22.66 -4.82
N ARG A 195 -26.82 -21.86 -3.94
CA ARG A 195 -28.17 -21.30 -4.11
C ARG A 195 -28.07 -19.79 -4.08
N PRO A 196 -27.70 -19.16 -5.21
CA PRO A 196 -27.44 -17.72 -5.26
C PRO A 196 -28.68 -16.87 -4.97
N GLU A 197 -29.88 -17.44 -5.13
CA GLU A 197 -31.15 -16.81 -4.82
C GLU A 197 -31.43 -16.71 -3.31
N LEU A 198 -30.74 -17.52 -2.49
CA LEU A 198 -30.90 -17.53 -1.05
C LEU A 198 -29.76 -16.79 -0.36
N ARG A 199 -30.09 -16.15 0.73
CA ARG A 199 -29.05 -15.67 1.65
C ARG A 199 -28.36 -16.86 2.29
N ILE A 200 -27.08 -16.71 2.63
CA ILE A 200 -26.28 -17.80 3.19
C ILE A 200 -26.85 -18.37 4.50
N ASP A 201 -27.50 -17.54 5.32
CA ASP A 201 -28.18 -17.96 6.54
C ASP A 201 -29.44 -18.81 6.24
N ASP A 202 -30.19 -18.54 5.16
CA ASP A 202 -31.30 -19.34 4.69
C ASP A 202 -30.86 -20.70 4.11
N ALA A 203 -29.82 -20.66 3.28
CA ALA A 203 -29.21 -21.85 2.71
C ALA A 203 -28.66 -22.78 3.81
N MET A 204 -27.98 -22.22 4.82
CA MET A 204 -27.45 -22.94 5.96
C MET A 204 -28.58 -23.59 6.80
N ALA A 205 -29.62 -22.82 7.13
CA ALA A 205 -30.75 -23.38 7.87
C ALA A 205 -31.42 -24.55 7.13
N SER A 206 -31.60 -24.44 5.82
CA SER A 206 -32.12 -25.51 4.97
C SER A 206 -31.22 -26.77 4.98
N ALA A 207 -29.89 -26.56 4.88
CA ALA A 207 -28.93 -27.67 4.92
C ALA A 207 -28.88 -28.35 6.29
N VAL A 208 -28.98 -27.58 7.39
CA VAL A 208 -29.07 -28.12 8.75
C VAL A 208 -30.32 -28.97 8.91
N LEU A 209 -31.48 -28.54 8.43
CA LEU A 209 -32.73 -29.33 8.47
C LEU A 209 -32.60 -30.62 7.66
N THR A 210 -31.93 -30.61 6.52
CA THR A 210 -31.68 -31.81 5.73
C THR A 210 -30.76 -32.76 6.49
N ALA A 211 -29.64 -32.28 6.99
CA ALA A 211 -28.69 -33.09 7.75
C ALA A 211 -29.28 -33.61 9.07
N TRP A 212 -30.15 -32.84 9.73
CA TRP A 212 -30.84 -33.24 10.95
C TRP A 212 -31.72 -34.46 10.73
N ARG A 213 -32.36 -34.57 9.57
CA ARG A 213 -33.23 -35.71 9.19
C ARG A 213 -32.45 -36.93 8.70
N GLU A 214 -31.35 -36.70 7.97
CA GLU A 214 -30.60 -37.77 7.30
C GLU A 214 -29.53 -38.42 8.18
N GLN A 215 -29.01 -37.69 9.17
CA GLN A 215 -27.89 -38.13 9.98
C GLN A 215 -28.24 -38.18 11.46
N THR A 216 -27.38 -38.88 12.20
CA THR A 216 -27.40 -38.90 13.67
C THR A 216 -26.15 -38.25 14.21
N GLY A 217 -26.13 -37.82 15.48
CA GLY A 217 -25.01 -37.13 16.09
C GLY A 217 -25.06 -35.61 15.92
N ASP A 218 -24.14 -34.93 16.57
CA ASP A 218 -24.10 -33.48 16.61
C ASP A 218 -23.68 -32.88 15.28
N ILE A 219 -24.26 -31.72 14.95
CA ILE A 219 -24.00 -30.96 13.73
C ILE A 219 -23.12 -29.76 14.06
N LEU A 220 -22.02 -29.58 13.30
CA LEU A 220 -21.18 -28.36 13.30
C LEU A 220 -21.37 -27.62 11.96
N ALA A 221 -21.92 -26.43 12.02
CA ALA A 221 -22.17 -25.59 10.84
C ALA A 221 -21.24 -24.37 10.81
N PHE A 222 -20.45 -24.24 9.74
CA PHE A 222 -19.51 -23.14 9.54
C PHE A 222 -20.14 -21.97 8.77
N LEU A 223 -20.15 -20.80 9.40
CA LEU A 223 -20.69 -19.54 8.88
C LEU A 223 -19.63 -18.42 8.94
N PRO A 224 -19.68 -17.42 8.03
CA PRO A 224 -18.62 -16.41 7.96
C PRO A 224 -18.59 -15.43 9.13
N GLY A 225 -19.66 -15.23 9.85
CA GLY A 225 -19.70 -14.24 10.93
C GLY A 225 -20.87 -14.38 11.90
N VAL A 226 -20.82 -13.56 12.96
CA VAL A 226 -21.79 -13.58 14.07
C VAL A 226 -23.20 -13.26 13.58
N GLY A 227 -23.34 -12.29 12.65
CA GLY A 227 -24.65 -11.91 12.12
C GLY A 227 -25.34 -13.05 11.39
N GLU A 228 -24.58 -13.83 10.62
CA GLU A 228 -25.09 -15.01 9.91
C GLU A 228 -25.44 -16.13 10.89
N ILE A 229 -24.63 -16.32 11.95
CA ILE A 229 -24.90 -17.29 13.02
C ILE A 229 -26.23 -16.97 13.73
N GLU A 230 -26.44 -15.73 14.16
CA GLU A 230 -27.66 -15.34 14.88
C GLU A 230 -28.92 -15.50 14.01
N ARG A 231 -28.87 -15.04 12.75
CA ARG A 231 -29.99 -15.22 11.82
C ARG A 231 -30.30 -16.69 11.55
N THR A 232 -29.27 -17.52 11.39
CA THR A 232 -29.45 -18.97 11.23
C THR A 232 -30.07 -19.59 12.49
N ARG A 233 -29.60 -19.18 13.67
CA ARG A 233 -30.14 -19.62 14.97
C ARG A 233 -31.62 -19.32 15.11
N GLU A 234 -32.03 -18.07 14.80
CA GLU A 234 -33.44 -17.64 14.84
C GLU A 234 -34.33 -18.52 13.95
N ARG A 235 -33.87 -18.77 12.70
CA ARG A 235 -34.63 -19.64 11.75
C ARG A 235 -34.72 -21.10 12.18
N LEU A 236 -33.69 -21.61 12.85
CA LEU A 236 -33.69 -22.97 13.36
C LEU A 236 -34.57 -23.12 14.60
N ALA A 237 -34.59 -22.09 15.48
CA ALA A 237 -35.43 -22.10 16.67
C ALA A 237 -36.94 -22.24 16.33
N GLU A 238 -37.39 -21.65 15.23
CA GLU A 238 -38.77 -21.78 14.75
C GLU A 238 -39.11 -23.17 14.22
N ARG A 239 -38.13 -23.86 13.62
CA ARG A 239 -38.34 -25.13 12.91
C ARG A 239 -37.91 -26.36 13.68
N LEU A 240 -37.03 -26.21 14.65
CA LEU A 240 -36.51 -27.26 15.50
C LEU A 240 -36.53 -26.79 16.98
N PRO A 241 -37.70 -26.62 17.59
CA PRO A 241 -37.81 -26.06 18.96
C PRO A 241 -37.11 -26.94 20.01
N ASP A 242 -37.04 -28.26 19.79
CA ASP A 242 -36.40 -29.19 20.71
C ASP A 242 -34.88 -29.35 20.50
N ALA A 243 -34.33 -28.73 19.48
CA ALA A 243 -32.89 -28.84 19.20
C ALA A 243 -32.09 -27.85 20.05
N LEU A 244 -30.94 -28.31 20.56
CA LEU A 244 -30.02 -27.47 21.28
C LEU A 244 -29.12 -26.72 20.29
N VAL A 245 -29.50 -25.48 19.90
CA VAL A 245 -28.76 -24.66 18.94
C VAL A 245 -27.82 -23.71 19.69
N LEU A 246 -26.49 -23.90 19.53
CA LEU A 246 -25.44 -23.23 20.28
C LEU A 246 -24.53 -22.41 19.37
N PRO A 247 -24.36 -21.10 19.62
CA PRO A 247 -23.40 -20.30 18.89
C PRO A 247 -21.97 -20.54 19.42
N LEU A 248 -20.98 -20.53 18.50
CA LEU A 248 -19.56 -20.66 18.84
C LEU A 248 -18.71 -19.67 18.05
N HIS A 249 -18.40 -18.56 18.66
CA HIS A 249 -17.57 -17.51 18.09
C HIS A 249 -16.80 -16.74 19.18
N GLY A 250 -15.83 -15.91 18.81
CA GLY A 250 -14.95 -15.22 19.75
C GLY A 250 -15.63 -14.23 20.70
N GLN A 251 -16.88 -13.84 20.43
CA GLN A 251 -17.65 -12.92 21.28
C GLN A 251 -18.62 -13.65 22.24
N CYS A 252 -18.70 -14.99 22.20
CA CYS A 252 -19.54 -15.74 23.13
C CYS A 252 -18.96 -15.67 24.55
N GLU A 253 -19.88 -15.63 25.53
CA GLU A 253 -19.53 -15.76 26.94
C GLU A 253 -18.84 -17.12 27.21
N PRO A 254 -17.87 -17.19 28.15
CA PRO A 254 -17.13 -18.42 28.44
C PRO A 254 -18.01 -19.63 28.79
N ALA A 255 -19.17 -19.42 29.42
CA ALA A 255 -20.14 -20.47 29.74
C ALA A 255 -20.79 -21.03 28.45
N ALA A 256 -21.19 -20.16 27.52
CA ALA A 256 -21.80 -20.56 26.24
C ALA A 256 -20.76 -21.30 25.36
N GLN A 257 -19.50 -20.83 25.34
CA GLN A 257 -18.40 -21.54 24.63
C GLN A 257 -18.19 -22.97 25.20
N ARG A 258 -18.16 -23.12 26.53
CA ARG A 258 -18.04 -24.45 27.17
C ARG A 258 -19.23 -25.38 26.84
N ALA A 259 -20.45 -24.84 26.83
CA ALA A 259 -21.64 -25.58 26.43
C ALA A 259 -21.57 -26.07 24.98
N ALA A 260 -21.04 -25.24 24.06
CA ALA A 260 -20.87 -25.64 22.67
C ALA A 260 -19.75 -26.72 22.48
N ILE A 261 -18.68 -26.66 23.29
CA ILE A 261 -17.53 -27.58 23.19
C ILE A 261 -17.83 -28.95 23.77
N ARG A 262 -18.46 -29.03 24.95
CA ARG A 262 -18.73 -30.30 25.64
C ARG A 262 -20.04 -30.93 25.18
N ARG A 263 -20.14 -32.25 25.23
CA ARG A 263 -21.43 -32.93 25.06
C ARG A 263 -22.45 -32.43 26.05
N ASP A 264 -23.71 -32.40 25.62
CA ASP A 264 -24.81 -32.09 26.55
C ASP A 264 -24.94 -33.18 27.63
N ALA A 265 -25.08 -32.73 28.86
CA ALA A 265 -25.15 -33.66 30.01
C ALA A 265 -26.38 -34.55 29.97
N GLU A 266 -27.46 -34.08 29.35
CA GLU A 266 -28.73 -34.85 29.18
C GLU A 266 -28.75 -35.68 27.88
N GLY A 267 -27.66 -35.68 27.10
CA GLY A 267 -27.53 -36.41 25.85
C GLY A 267 -28.33 -35.84 24.67
N ARG A 268 -28.81 -34.59 24.76
CA ARG A 268 -29.53 -33.93 23.67
C ARG A 268 -28.60 -33.69 22.49
N ARG A 269 -29.10 -33.86 21.29
CA ARG A 269 -28.38 -33.59 20.07
C ARG A 269 -28.23 -32.11 19.85
N ARG A 270 -26.99 -31.68 19.52
CA ARG A 270 -26.61 -30.26 19.36
C ARG A 270 -26.49 -29.87 17.90
N ILE A 271 -26.79 -28.58 17.62
CA ILE A 271 -26.44 -27.88 16.40
C ILE A 271 -25.51 -26.74 16.80
N ILE A 272 -24.23 -26.83 16.46
CA ILE A 272 -23.21 -25.84 16.81
C ILE A 272 -23.01 -24.94 15.59
N LEU A 273 -23.38 -23.66 15.69
CA LEU A 273 -23.19 -22.69 14.64
C LEU A 273 -21.88 -21.91 14.92
N ALA A 274 -20.86 -22.11 14.09
CA ALA A 274 -19.51 -21.63 14.38
C ALA A 274 -18.93 -20.77 13.26
N THR A 275 -18.05 -19.86 13.65
CA THR A 275 -17.09 -19.26 12.72
C THR A 275 -15.85 -20.16 12.57
N ALA A 276 -14.82 -19.68 11.83
CA ALA A 276 -13.54 -20.38 11.69
C ALA A 276 -12.84 -20.73 13.04
N ILE A 277 -13.34 -20.25 14.19
CA ILE A 277 -12.83 -20.62 15.52
C ILE A 277 -12.91 -22.15 15.78
N ALA A 278 -13.86 -22.82 15.18
CA ALA A 278 -14.04 -24.27 15.30
C ALA A 278 -13.28 -25.08 14.24
N GLU A 279 -12.50 -24.44 13.37
CA GLU A 279 -11.79 -25.08 12.27
C GLU A 279 -10.57 -25.89 12.77
N THR A 280 -9.84 -25.33 13.74
CA THR A 280 -8.62 -25.93 14.31
C THR A 280 -8.65 -25.86 15.85
N SER A 281 -7.69 -26.44 16.52
CA SER A 281 -7.34 -26.28 17.95
C SER A 281 -8.42 -26.60 19.01
N LEU A 282 -9.71 -26.77 18.65
CA LEU A 282 -10.78 -27.15 19.57
C LEU A 282 -11.28 -28.57 19.29
N THR A 283 -11.34 -29.39 20.34
CA THR A 283 -12.01 -30.69 20.22
C THR A 283 -13.50 -30.53 20.59
N LEU A 284 -14.38 -30.76 19.63
CA LEU A 284 -15.82 -30.73 19.81
C LEU A 284 -16.28 -32.18 19.94
N ASP A 285 -16.67 -32.59 21.13
CA ASP A 285 -17.09 -33.98 21.36
C ASP A 285 -18.46 -34.26 20.73
N GLY A 286 -18.60 -35.42 20.07
CA GLY A 286 -19.87 -35.89 19.53
C GLY A 286 -20.24 -35.40 18.14
N VAL A 287 -19.42 -34.50 17.54
CA VAL A 287 -19.66 -34.04 16.17
C VAL A 287 -19.33 -35.14 15.17
N SER A 288 -20.35 -35.52 14.39
CA SER A 288 -20.22 -36.47 13.26
C SER A 288 -20.74 -35.90 11.94
N VAL A 289 -21.32 -34.68 11.98
CA VAL A 289 -21.86 -34.00 10.81
C VAL A 289 -21.31 -32.60 10.73
N VAL A 290 -20.77 -32.24 9.57
CA VAL A 290 -20.30 -30.87 9.29
C VAL A 290 -21.12 -30.29 8.14
N ILE A 291 -21.45 -29.00 8.24
CA ILE A 291 -22.06 -28.24 7.15
C ILE A 291 -21.20 -26.98 6.94
N ASP A 292 -20.68 -26.81 5.73
CA ASP A 292 -19.77 -25.72 5.42
C ASP A 292 -20.40 -24.76 4.40
N ALA A 293 -20.55 -23.49 4.78
CA ALA A 293 -20.96 -22.41 3.87
C ALA A 293 -19.95 -22.12 2.76
N GLY A 294 -18.71 -22.63 2.88
CA GLY A 294 -17.62 -22.35 1.95
C GLY A 294 -17.12 -20.91 1.99
N LEU A 295 -17.42 -20.19 3.07
CA LEU A 295 -17.03 -18.81 3.29
C LEU A 295 -16.21 -18.68 4.56
N SER A 296 -15.26 -17.73 4.56
CA SER A 296 -14.51 -17.30 5.72
C SER A 296 -14.43 -15.77 5.76
N ARG A 297 -14.32 -15.20 6.96
CA ARG A 297 -14.17 -13.76 7.14
C ARG A 297 -12.86 -13.52 7.88
N ARG A 298 -11.99 -12.73 7.26
CA ARG A 298 -10.69 -12.37 7.84
C ARG A 298 -10.46 -10.88 7.82
N ALA A 299 -9.60 -10.42 8.69
CA ALA A 299 -9.12 -9.05 8.70
C ALA A 299 -8.07 -8.90 7.58
N GLU A 300 -8.20 -7.87 6.75
CA GLU A 300 -7.25 -7.49 5.73
C GLU A 300 -6.95 -6.01 5.83
N PHE A 301 -5.67 -5.66 5.75
CA PHE A 301 -5.24 -4.28 5.76
C PHE A 301 -5.35 -3.68 4.36
N ASP A 302 -6.20 -2.71 4.22
CA ASP A 302 -6.30 -1.92 2.99
C ASP A 302 -5.20 -0.86 3.00
N LYS A 303 -4.14 -1.10 2.23
CA LYS A 303 -2.98 -0.20 2.10
C LYS A 303 -3.37 1.18 1.59
N ALA A 304 -4.36 1.27 0.68
CA ALA A 304 -4.86 2.53 0.16
C ALA A 304 -5.72 3.27 1.19
N ALA A 305 -6.43 2.53 2.05
CA ALA A 305 -7.25 3.08 3.11
C ALA A 305 -6.53 3.18 4.47
N GLY A 306 -5.36 2.54 4.68
CA GLY A 306 -4.62 2.50 5.95
C GLY A 306 -5.48 2.01 7.12
N VAL A 307 -6.45 1.16 6.84
CA VAL A 307 -7.37 0.61 7.84
C VAL A 307 -7.54 -0.89 7.60
N THR A 308 -7.66 -1.62 8.70
CA THR A 308 -7.99 -3.05 8.66
C THR A 308 -9.49 -3.23 8.50
N ARG A 309 -9.92 -4.03 7.53
CA ARG A 309 -11.33 -4.35 7.29
C ARG A 309 -11.58 -5.85 7.35
N LEU A 310 -12.78 -6.23 7.75
CA LEU A 310 -13.23 -7.61 7.69
C LEU A 310 -13.80 -7.90 6.31
N VAL A 311 -13.13 -8.78 5.56
CA VAL A 311 -13.52 -9.18 4.21
C VAL A 311 -13.99 -10.62 4.22
N THR A 312 -15.11 -10.90 3.54
CA THR A 312 -15.61 -12.26 3.36
C THR A 312 -15.09 -12.84 2.06
N HIS A 313 -14.38 -13.95 2.14
CA HIS A 313 -13.79 -14.67 1.04
C HIS A 313 -14.39 -16.09 0.91
N ARG A 314 -14.15 -16.71 -0.22
CA ARG A 314 -14.32 -18.17 -0.34
C ARG A 314 -13.25 -18.84 0.51
N ALA A 315 -13.65 -19.80 1.35
CA ALA A 315 -12.72 -20.61 2.12
C ALA A 315 -11.77 -21.38 1.17
N SER A 316 -10.51 -21.52 1.53
CA SER A 316 -9.52 -22.28 0.77
C SER A 316 -9.86 -23.77 0.73
N GLN A 317 -9.19 -24.52 -0.16
CA GLN A 317 -9.33 -25.98 -0.20
C GLN A 317 -8.87 -26.63 1.12
N ALA A 318 -7.77 -26.14 1.69
CA ALA A 318 -7.25 -26.60 2.97
C ALA A 318 -8.23 -26.35 4.12
N ALA A 319 -8.79 -25.14 4.22
CA ALA A 319 -9.81 -24.80 5.22
C ALA A 319 -11.05 -25.68 5.09
N ALA A 320 -11.54 -25.88 3.86
CA ALA A 320 -12.68 -26.75 3.59
C ALA A 320 -12.39 -28.22 3.96
N ALA A 321 -11.18 -28.71 3.75
CA ALA A 321 -10.76 -30.06 4.15
C ALA A 321 -10.66 -30.19 5.68
N GLN A 322 -10.09 -29.21 6.37
CA GLN A 322 -10.00 -29.18 7.84
C GLN A 322 -11.39 -29.16 8.49
N ARG A 323 -12.31 -28.33 7.97
CA ARG A 323 -13.71 -28.26 8.44
C ARG A 323 -14.40 -29.60 8.29
N ALA A 324 -14.30 -30.20 7.10
CA ALA A 324 -14.89 -31.51 6.82
C ALA A 324 -14.32 -32.63 7.73
N GLY A 325 -12.99 -32.60 7.99
CA GLY A 325 -12.31 -33.52 8.89
C GLY A 325 -12.85 -33.51 10.33
N ARG A 326 -13.51 -32.41 10.75
CA ARG A 326 -14.18 -32.37 12.08
C ARG A 326 -15.29 -33.42 12.24
N ALA A 327 -15.97 -33.76 11.15
CA ALA A 327 -17.00 -34.80 11.19
C ALA A 327 -16.41 -36.21 11.44
N ALA A 328 -15.20 -36.47 10.94
CA ALA A 328 -14.57 -37.81 11.00
C ALA A 328 -13.49 -37.91 12.10
N ARG A 329 -13.49 -37.07 13.12
CA ARG A 329 -12.46 -37.03 14.15
C ARG A 329 -12.58 -38.14 15.19
N GLN A 330 -13.78 -38.54 15.55
CA GLN A 330 -14.06 -39.53 16.60
C GLN A 330 -14.73 -40.83 16.08
N GLY A 331 -15.12 -40.81 14.82
CA GLY A 331 -15.80 -41.92 14.14
C GLY A 331 -16.13 -41.52 12.69
N PRO A 332 -16.82 -42.42 11.94
CA PRO A 332 -17.27 -42.08 10.60
C PRO A 332 -18.13 -40.80 10.58
N GLY A 333 -17.93 -39.94 9.57
CA GLY A 333 -18.63 -38.66 9.50
C GLY A 333 -19.06 -38.27 8.10
N VAL A 334 -19.93 -37.25 8.05
CA VAL A 334 -20.45 -36.66 6.81
C VAL A 334 -20.27 -35.17 6.80
N ALA A 335 -19.75 -34.64 5.67
CA ALA A 335 -19.61 -33.18 5.46
C ALA A 335 -20.45 -32.72 4.27
N TYR A 336 -21.34 -31.77 4.51
CA TYR A 336 -22.16 -31.10 3.49
C TYR A 336 -21.50 -29.78 3.09
N ARG A 337 -21.35 -29.57 1.77
CA ARG A 337 -20.75 -28.36 1.19
C ARG A 337 -21.80 -27.58 0.40
N LEU A 338 -21.98 -26.28 0.75
CA LEU A 338 -22.96 -25.39 0.13
C LEU A 338 -22.41 -24.72 -1.15
N TRP A 339 -21.70 -25.48 -1.96
CA TRP A 339 -21.19 -25.03 -3.29
C TRP A 339 -21.04 -26.22 -4.23
N GLU A 340 -20.88 -25.93 -5.52
CA GLU A 340 -20.71 -26.93 -6.56
C GLU A 340 -19.37 -27.65 -6.45
N GLU A 341 -19.33 -28.94 -6.67
CA GLU A 341 -18.10 -29.72 -6.69
C GLU A 341 -17.09 -29.19 -7.70
N ALA A 342 -17.56 -28.87 -8.93
CA ALA A 342 -16.72 -28.28 -9.97
C ALA A 342 -16.04 -26.95 -9.55
N SER A 343 -16.68 -26.17 -8.67
CA SER A 343 -16.12 -24.91 -8.18
C SER A 343 -15.09 -25.08 -7.08
N HIS A 344 -14.91 -26.30 -6.56
CA HIS A 344 -13.96 -26.56 -5.47
C HIS A 344 -12.50 -26.44 -5.94
N THR A 345 -12.16 -26.93 -7.13
CA THR A 345 -10.82 -26.84 -7.70
C THR A 345 -10.40 -25.41 -8.02
N GLY A 346 -11.37 -24.51 -8.26
CA GLY A 346 -11.12 -23.08 -8.47
C GLY A 346 -10.93 -22.26 -7.18
N ARG A 347 -10.97 -22.88 -6.00
CA ARG A 347 -10.65 -22.23 -4.72
C ARG A 347 -9.14 -22.20 -4.53
N ALA A 348 -8.66 -21.15 -3.82
CA ALA A 348 -7.25 -21.09 -3.43
C ALA A 348 -6.84 -22.36 -2.67
N PRO A 349 -5.65 -22.94 -2.90
CA PRO A 349 -5.19 -24.11 -2.16
C PRO A 349 -5.12 -23.88 -0.66
N PHE A 350 -4.57 -22.74 -0.25
CA PHE A 350 -4.41 -22.31 1.15
C PHE A 350 -4.91 -20.88 1.34
N ASP A 351 -5.23 -20.50 2.57
CA ASP A 351 -5.43 -19.09 2.91
C ASP A 351 -4.09 -18.34 2.86
N PRO A 352 -4.07 -17.06 2.47
CA PRO A 352 -2.82 -16.30 2.45
C PRO A 352 -2.29 -16.12 3.87
N PRO A 353 -0.96 -16.18 4.06
CA PRO A 353 -0.33 -15.81 5.33
C PRO A 353 -0.76 -14.41 5.80
N GLU A 354 -0.95 -14.23 7.11
CA GLU A 354 -1.31 -12.92 7.68
C GLU A 354 -0.27 -11.84 7.34
N MET A 355 1.00 -12.20 7.19
CA MET A 355 2.08 -11.33 6.75
C MET A 355 1.77 -10.56 5.44
N LEU A 356 0.98 -11.15 4.54
CA LEU A 356 0.66 -10.56 3.23
C LEU A 356 -0.58 -9.65 3.27
N VAL A 357 -1.42 -9.78 4.30
CA VAL A 357 -2.73 -9.14 4.35
C VAL A 357 -2.95 -8.24 5.57
N SER A 358 -2.06 -8.27 6.57
CA SER A 358 -2.17 -7.48 7.79
C SER A 358 -1.45 -6.12 7.69
N ASP A 359 -1.76 -5.23 8.65
CA ASP A 359 -0.95 -4.04 8.91
C ASP A 359 0.42 -4.47 9.48
N LEU A 360 1.49 -4.04 8.84
CA LEU A 360 2.84 -4.37 9.26
C LEU A 360 3.50 -3.33 10.19
N ALA A 361 2.77 -2.29 10.61
CA ALA A 361 3.31 -1.32 11.56
C ALA A 361 3.69 -1.95 12.92
N PRO A 362 2.88 -2.84 13.53
CA PRO A 362 3.29 -3.56 14.74
C PRO A 362 4.54 -4.42 14.51
N LEU A 363 4.58 -5.17 13.41
CA LEU A 363 5.75 -5.98 13.03
C LEU A 363 7.01 -5.11 12.89
N SER A 364 6.90 -4.01 12.14
CA SER A 364 8.02 -3.11 11.90
C SER A 364 8.55 -2.48 13.17
N LEU A 365 7.69 -2.12 14.12
CA LEU A 365 8.08 -1.60 15.43
C LEU A 365 8.80 -2.67 16.26
N THR A 366 8.30 -3.90 16.25
CA THR A 366 8.90 -5.05 16.94
C THR A 366 10.30 -5.37 16.40
N LEU A 367 10.45 -5.39 15.06
CA LEU A 367 11.74 -5.63 14.40
C LEU A 367 12.76 -4.50 14.69
N ALA A 368 12.29 -3.25 14.72
CA ALA A 368 13.13 -2.12 15.11
C ALA A 368 13.56 -2.21 16.60
N GLN A 369 12.72 -2.73 17.48
CA GLN A 369 13.06 -2.98 18.88
C GLN A 369 14.05 -4.12 19.02
N TRP A 370 13.92 -5.17 18.23
CA TRP A 370 14.85 -6.29 18.16
C TRP A 370 16.24 -5.88 17.66
N GLY A 371 16.30 -4.83 16.84
CA GLY A 371 17.54 -4.36 16.22
C GLY A 371 17.82 -5.01 14.87
N ALA A 372 16.80 -5.57 14.21
CA ALA A 372 16.95 -6.18 12.90
C ALA A 372 17.42 -5.14 11.86
N GLY A 373 18.65 -5.27 11.37
CA GLY A 373 19.22 -4.37 10.36
C GLY A 373 18.64 -4.63 8.97
N ASP A 374 18.72 -5.87 8.50
CA ASP A 374 18.10 -6.33 7.26
C ASP A 374 16.97 -7.31 7.56
N VAL A 375 15.76 -6.82 7.49
CA VAL A 375 14.54 -7.63 7.70
C VAL A 375 14.42 -8.75 6.68
N GLY A 376 14.92 -8.54 5.45
CA GLY A 376 14.86 -9.54 4.37
C GLY A 376 15.78 -10.74 4.59
N ALA A 377 16.84 -10.57 5.37
CA ALA A 377 17.81 -11.62 5.66
C ALA A 377 17.40 -12.55 6.83
N MET A 378 16.37 -12.19 7.60
CA MET A 378 15.87 -13.04 8.68
C MET A 378 15.20 -14.31 8.14
N ALA A 379 15.11 -15.31 9.01
CA ALA A 379 14.55 -16.62 8.69
C ALA A 379 13.00 -16.59 8.56
N TRP A 380 12.49 -16.14 7.41
CA TRP A 380 11.07 -16.10 7.10
C TRP A 380 10.62 -17.28 6.26
N ILE A 381 9.45 -17.82 6.53
CA ILE A 381 8.76 -18.72 5.60
C ILE A 381 8.34 -17.93 4.35
N ASP A 382 7.70 -16.77 4.55
CA ASP A 382 7.43 -15.77 3.52
C ASP A 382 7.90 -14.43 4.05
N ALA A 383 8.82 -13.78 3.35
CA ALA A 383 9.33 -12.47 3.77
C ALA A 383 8.24 -11.39 3.70
N PRO A 384 8.24 -10.41 4.62
CA PRO A 384 7.28 -9.32 4.59
C PRO A 384 7.42 -8.51 3.30
N PRO A 385 6.28 -8.13 2.66
CA PRO A 385 6.30 -7.39 1.40
C PRO A 385 6.98 -6.02 1.55
N VAL A 386 8.01 -5.76 0.74
CA VAL A 386 8.82 -4.52 0.78
C VAL A 386 7.96 -3.24 0.75
N PRO A 387 6.95 -3.09 -0.13
CA PRO A 387 6.11 -1.89 -0.14
C PRO A 387 5.27 -1.70 1.14
N ALA A 388 4.83 -2.81 1.76
CA ALA A 388 4.07 -2.76 3.00
C ALA A 388 4.96 -2.37 4.19
N MET A 389 6.18 -2.91 4.24
CA MET A 389 7.18 -2.51 5.24
C MET A 389 7.60 -1.05 5.10
N ALA A 390 7.77 -0.56 3.87
CA ALA A 390 8.08 0.86 3.63
C ALA A 390 6.95 1.78 4.15
N ALA A 391 5.69 1.45 3.86
CA ALA A 391 4.53 2.19 4.38
C ALA A 391 4.44 2.13 5.91
N ALA A 392 4.69 0.96 6.51
CA ALA A 392 4.72 0.79 7.96
C ALA A 392 5.81 1.65 8.63
N ARG A 393 7.02 1.65 8.07
CA ARG A 393 8.13 2.50 8.55
C ARG A 393 7.83 3.98 8.41
N ALA A 394 7.23 4.42 7.30
CA ALA A 394 6.83 5.80 7.11
C ALA A 394 5.81 6.25 8.17
N LEU A 395 4.80 5.42 8.45
CA LEU A 395 3.85 5.68 9.56
C LEU A 395 4.56 5.77 10.92
N LEU A 396 5.45 4.83 11.23
CA LEU A 396 6.18 4.82 12.50
C LEU A 396 7.12 6.03 12.64
N ALA A 397 7.71 6.51 11.56
CA ALA A 397 8.50 7.75 11.54
C ALA A 397 7.60 8.98 11.78
N GLU A 398 6.41 9.04 11.15
CA GLU A 398 5.43 10.10 11.39
C GLU A 398 4.96 10.14 12.85
N LEU A 399 4.77 8.98 13.48
CA LEU A 399 4.45 8.85 14.89
C LEU A 399 5.66 9.08 15.83
N GLY A 400 6.85 9.38 15.29
CA GLY A 400 8.06 9.57 16.08
C GLY A 400 8.62 8.29 16.73
N ALA A 401 8.15 7.11 16.32
CA ALA A 401 8.62 5.84 16.82
C ALA A 401 9.98 5.42 16.22
N LEU A 402 10.27 5.86 15.00
CA LEU A 402 11.53 5.66 14.30
C LEU A 402 12.18 7.00 13.99
N ASP A 403 13.51 7.04 13.99
CA ASP A 403 14.30 8.18 13.54
C ASP A 403 14.47 8.17 11.99
N GLY A 404 15.19 9.18 11.45
CA GLY A 404 15.45 9.30 10.01
C GLY A 404 16.29 8.16 9.42
N GLU A 405 16.96 7.36 10.25
CA GLU A 405 17.72 6.18 9.85
C GLU A 405 16.94 4.87 10.07
N GLY A 406 15.69 4.96 10.51
CA GLY A 406 14.81 3.82 10.78
C GLY A 406 15.07 3.09 12.08
N ARG A 407 15.86 3.67 13.00
CA ARG A 407 16.14 3.10 14.32
C ARG A 407 15.05 3.49 15.32
N ILE A 408 14.77 2.62 16.26
CA ILE A 408 13.76 2.87 17.28
C ILE A 408 14.16 4.01 18.23
N THR A 409 13.28 4.98 18.40
CA THR A 409 13.44 6.12 19.30
C THR A 409 13.09 5.71 20.76
N PRO A 410 13.41 6.54 21.77
CA PRO A 410 12.87 6.34 23.13
C PRO A 410 11.34 6.32 23.18
N HIS A 411 10.67 7.13 22.34
CA HIS A 411 9.23 7.13 22.18
C HIS A 411 8.72 5.82 21.58
N GLY A 412 9.39 5.33 20.53
CA GLY A 412 9.09 4.02 19.93
C GLY A 412 9.23 2.86 20.92
N ARG A 413 10.25 2.86 21.78
CA ARG A 413 10.40 1.86 22.84
C ARG A 413 9.26 1.92 23.86
N ALA A 414 8.84 3.13 24.24
CA ALA A 414 7.69 3.30 25.10
C ALA A 414 6.40 2.80 24.46
N MET A 415 6.20 3.04 23.14
CA MET A 415 5.07 2.50 22.38
C MET A 415 5.10 0.96 22.35
N ALA A 416 6.24 0.35 22.06
CA ALA A 416 6.41 -1.09 21.97
C ALA A 416 6.20 -1.81 23.34
N ALA A 417 6.40 -1.12 24.44
CA ALA A 417 6.13 -1.65 25.78
C ALA A 417 4.64 -1.80 26.10
N LEU A 418 3.76 -1.13 25.33
CA LEU A 418 2.31 -1.17 25.53
C LEU A 418 1.68 -2.31 24.70
N PRO A 419 0.67 -3.02 25.23
CA PRO A 419 -0.04 -4.06 24.49
C PRO A 419 -1.10 -3.43 23.55
N LEU A 420 -0.69 -2.45 22.75
CA LEU A 420 -1.52 -1.64 21.88
C LEU A 420 -0.89 -1.56 20.49
N GLU A 421 -1.73 -1.37 19.48
CA GLU A 421 -1.27 -1.02 18.14
C GLU A 421 -0.52 0.33 18.17
N PRO A 422 0.48 0.55 17.28
CA PRO A 422 1.34 1.74 17.32
C PRO A 422 0.58 3.07 17.38
N ARG A 423 -0.49 3.25 16.62
CA ARG A 423 -1.31 4.47 16.63
C ARG A 423 -1.95 4.73 17.99
N LEU A 424 -2.46 3.67 18.61
CA LEU A 424 -3.12 3.76 19.94
C LEU A 424 -2.09 3.93 21.07
N ALA A 425 -0.92 3.30 20.93
CA ALA A 425 0.19 3.47 21.87
C ALA A 425 0.72 4.92 21.83
N HIS A 426 0.92 5.46 20.63
CA HIS A 426 1.32 6.86 20.43
C HIS A 426 0.29 7.82 21.05
N MET A 427 -1.01 7.64 20.71
CA MET A 427 -2.10 8.44 21.26
C MET A 427 -2.08 8.46 22.80
N LEU A 428 -1.91 7.30 23.42
CA LEU A 428 -1.90 7.16 24.87
C LEU A 428 -0.70 7.87 25.52
N ILE A 429 0.49 7.70 24.96
CA ILE A 429 1.73 8.32 25.48
C ILE A 429 1.69 9.83 25.28
N SER A 430 1.22 10.32 24.12
CA SER A 430 1.09 11.74 23.84
C SER A 430 0.08 12.40 24.80
N ALA A 431 -1.06 11.76 25.06
CA ALA A 431 -2.07 12.24 25.97
C ALA A 431 -1.55 12.31 27.44
N ALA A 432 -0.65 11.44 27.84
CA ALA A 432 -0.05 11.46 29.17
C ALA A 432 0.79 12.73 29.44
N GLN A 433 1.28 13.38 28.38
CA GLN A 433 2.01 14.65 28.51
C GLN A 433 1.10 15.80 28.98
N THR A 434 -0.19 15.71 28.74
CA THR A 434 -1.21 16.70 29.15
C THR A 434 -2.08 16.22 30.30
N GLY A 435 -1.83 15.03 30.88
CA GLY A 435 -2.63 14.42 31.94
C GLY A 435 -3.95 13.82 31.46
N ALA A 436 -4.09 13.56 30.15
CA ALA A 436 -5.29 12.99 29.53
C ALA A 436 -5.19 11.47 29.28
N GLU A 437 -4.25 10.79 29.94
CA GLU A 437 -3.97 9.37 29.75
C GLU A 437 -5.16 8.45 30.02
N GLU A 438 -6.04 8.83 30.96
CA GLU A 438 -7.22 8.02 31.26
C GLU A 438 -8.23 8.03 30.11
N GLU A 439 -8.48 9.21 29.52
CA GLU A 439 -9.38 9.33 28.36
C GLU A 439 -8.80 8.65 27.12
N ALA A 440 -7.52 8.81 26.88
CA ALA A 440 -6.82 8.14 25.79
C ALA A 440 -6.87 6.61 25.93
N ALA A 441 -6.64 6.07 27.12
CA ALA A 441 -6.74 4.63 27.39
C ALA A 441 -8.17 4.11 27.17
N ARG A 442 -9.19 4.88 27.57
CA ARG A 442 -10.59 4.55 27.32
C ARG A 442 -10.93 4.54 25.82
N LEU A 443 -10.48 5.55 25.07
CA LEU A 443 -10.64 5.61 23.62
C LEU A 443 -9.94 4.44 22.93
N ALA A 444 -8.70 4.14 23.31
CA ALA A 444 -7.96 3.00 22.77
C ALA A 444 -8.71 1.69 22.98
N LEU A 445 -9.30 1.48 24.15
CA LEU A 445 -10.05 0.27 24.42
C LEU A 445 -11.37 0.19 23.65
N LEU A 446 -12.10 1.31 23.48
CA LEU A 446 -13.31 1.37 22.66
C LEU A 446 -13.06 1.04 21.19
N LEU A 447 -11.88 1.38 20.66
CA LEU A 447 -11.47 1.05 19.29
C LEU A 447 -11.05 -0.42 19.15
N GLN A 448 -10.39 -0.99 20.16
CA GLN A 448 -9.96 -2.39 20.13
C GLN A 448 -11.07 -3.40 20.45
N GLU A 449 -11.96 -3.06 21.40
CA GLU A 449 -12.98 -3.99 21.88
C GLU A 449 -14.36 -3.63 21.32
N ARG A 450 -14.79 -4.42 20.32
CA ARG A 450 -16.08 -4.23 19.68
C ARG A 450 -17.24 -4.41 20.65
N GLY A 451 -18.24 -3.53 20.52
CA GLY A 451 -19.49 -3.61 21.29
C GLY A 451 -19.45 -2.94 22.66
N LEU A 452 -18.31 -2.43 23.13
CA LEU A 452 -18.29 -1.59 24.32
C LEU A 452 -19.01 -0.25 24.05
N GLY A 453 -19.87 0.17 24.98
CA GLY A 453 -20.68 1.38 24.83
C GLY A 453 -21.79 1.26 23.77
N GLY A 454 -22.09 0.07 23.30
CA GLY A 454 -23.15 -0.19 22.33
C GLY A 454 -22.72 0.03 20.87
N ARG A 455 -23.74 0.22 20.01
CA ARG A 455 -23.57 0.46 18.57
C ARG A 455 -23.64 1.96 18.26
N GLY A 456 -23.02 2.37 17.16
CA GLY A 456 -23.01 3.75 16.66
C GLY A 456 -21.60 4.23 16.34
N GLU A 457 -21.52 5.22 15.46
CA GLU A 457 -20.25 5.79 14.98
C GLU A 457 -19.62 6.76 15.98
N ASP A 458 -20.45 7.39 16.84
CA ASP A 458 -20.02 8.42 17.79
C ASP A 458 -19.32 7.80 19.00
N LEU A 459 -18.00 7.93 19.04
CA LEU A 459 -17.17 7.40 20.13
C LEU A 459 -17.41 8.14 21.46
N ALA A 460 -17.77 9.41 21.44
CA ALA A 460 -18.07 10.17 22.65
C ALA A 460 -19.34 9.62 23.33
N LEU A 461 -20.40 9.41 22.58
CA LEU A 461 -21.62 8.77 23.06
C LEU A 461 -21.39 7.33 23.53
N ARG A 462 -20.57 6.59 22.83
CA ARG A 462 -20.19 5.21 23.23
C ARG A 462 -19.42 5.22 24.56
N LEU A 463 -18.51 6.18 24.74
CA LEU A 463 -17.72 6.34 25.95
C LEU A 463 -18.64 6.64 27.16
N ASP A 464 -19.61 7.52 26.98
CA ASP A 464 -20.53 7.88 28.07
C ASP A 464 -21.43 6.71 28.48
N ARG A 465 -21.94 5.96 27.48
CA ARG A 465 -22.71 4.73 27.76
C ARG A 465 -21.87 3.70 28.52
N TRP A 466 -20.63 3.49 28.09
CA TRP A 466 -19.72 2.56 28.71
C TRP A 466 -19.32 2.97 30.14
N ARG A 467 -19.18 4.27 30.41
CA ARG A 467 -18.96 4.78 31.77
C ARG A 467 -20.11 4.40 32.71
N GLY A 468 -21.34 4.43 32.22
CA GLY A 468 -22.53 4.06 32.96
C GLY A 468 -22.83 2.55 33.04
N ASP A 469 -22.18 1.72 32.24
CA ASP A 469 -22.42 0.28 32.19
C ASP A 469 -21.83 -0.43 33.43
N ARG A 470 -22.64 -1.17 34.15
CA ARG A 470 -22.30 -1.93 35.38
C ARG A 470 -22.06 -3.42 35.14
N SER A 471 -22.02 -3.85 33.88
CA SER A 471 -21.76 -5.26 33.56
C SER A 471 -20.31 -5.63 33.97
N VAL A 472 -20.13 -6.92 34.29
CA VAL A 472 -18.81 -7.49 34.64
C VAL A 472 -17.78 -7.24 33.53
N ARG A 473 -18.24 -7.31 32.28
CA ARG A 473 -17.36 -7.01 31.11
C ARG A 473 -16.94 -5.55 31.10
N ALA A 474 -17.85 -4.62 31.34
CA ALA A 474 -17.52 -3.19 31.37
C ALA A 474 -16.58 -2.84 32.53
N GLU A 475 -16.76 -3.46 33.71
CA GLU A 475 -15.86 -3.27 34.86
C GLU A 475 -14.45 -3.81 34.59
N ALA A 476 -14.34 -5.03 34.03
CA ALA A 476 -13.07 -5.61 33.67
C ALA A 476 -12.33 -4.77 32.61
N SER A 477 -13.06 -4.25 31.63
CA SER A 477 -12.50 -3.39 30.58
C SER A 477 -12.06 -2.03 31.12
N ARG A 478 -12.81 -1.40 32.05
CA ARG A 478 -12.35 -0.17 32.73
C ARG A 478 -11.08 -0.40 33.56
N LYS A 479 -10.97 -1.52 34.26
CA LYS A 479 -9.78 -1.89 35.01
C LYS A 479 -8.56 -2.06 34.08
N LEU A 480 -8.77 -2.64 32.90
CA LEU A 480 -7.72 -2.79 31.89
C LEU A 480 -7.25 -1.42 31.36
N ALA A 481 -8.18 -0.54 30.94
CA ALA A 481 -7.86 0.81 30.50
C ALA A 481 -7.12 1.60 31.59
N GLY A 482 -7.57 1.53 32.84
CA GLY A 482 -6.88 2.13 33.98
C GLY A 482 -5.49 1.55 34.23
N GLY A 483 -5.25 0.30 33.89
CA GLY A 483 -3.92 -0.32 33.87
C GLY A 483 -3.01 0.35 32.86
N TRP A 484 -3.45 0.52 31.64
CA TRP A 484 -2.69 1.19 30.58
C TRP A 484 -2.40 2.66 30.91
N ALA A 485 -3.39 3.41 31.40
CA ALA A 485 -3.18 4.79 31.83
C ALA A 485 -2.10 4.90 32.91
N ARG A 486 -2.12 4.02 33.92
CA ARG A 486 -1.10 4.01 34.99
C ARG A 486 0.30 3.71 34.47
N SER A 487 0.44 2.85 33.46
CA SER A 487 1.75 2.48 32.89
C SER A 487 2.46 3.61 32.15
N VAL A 488 1.73 4.63 31.71
CA VAL A 488 2.27 5.79 30.98
C VAL A 488 2.19 7.10 31.77
N ARG A 489 1.65 7.08 33.02
CA ARG A 489 1.43 8.29 33.80
C ARG A 489 2.73 9.08 34.01
N GLY A 490 2.81 10.24 33.38
CA GLY A 490 4.00 11.10 33.35
C GLY A 490 3.92 12.35 34.21
N GLY A 491 2.80 12.60 34.92
CA GLY A 491 2.61 13.79 35.73
C GLY A 491 2.47 15.09 34.95
N GLY A 492 2.10 15.01 33.67
CA GLY A 492 1.82 16.18 32.84
C GLY A 492 0.77 17.10 33.50
N LYS A 493 1.09 18.40 33.58
CA LYS A 493 0.18 19.45 34.06
C LYS A 493 -0.12 20.39 32.90
N GLY A 494 -1.16 20.12 32.17
CA GLY A 494 -1.59 20.93 31.06
C GLY A 494 -3.12 21.08 31.05
N GLU A 495 -3.62 21.85 30.11
CA GLU A 495 -5.04 21.84 29.81
C GLU A 495 -5.41 20.53 29.16
N THR A 496 -6.48 19.88 29.60
CA THR A 496 -6.95 18.61 29.06
C THR A 496 -7.50 18.81 27.64
N PRO A 497 -6.92 18.18 26.60
CA PRO A 497 -7.43 18.30 25.25
C PRO A 497 -8.80 17.61 25.11
N PRO A 498 -9.68 18.08 24.19
CA PRO A 498 -10.92 17.39 23.88
C PRO A 498 -10.68 16.01 23.30
N LEU A 499 -11.62 15.09 23.44
CA LEU A 499 -11.50 13.71 23.00
C LEU A 499 -11.07 13.57 21.52
N GLY A 500 -11.57 14.46 20.65
CA GLY A 500 -11.19 14.49 19.25
C GLY A 500 -9.73 14.86 19.03
N ALA A 501 -9.17 15.79 19.83
CA ALA A 501 -7.76 16.14 19.75
C ALA A 501 -6.87 14.99 20.25
N ILE A 502 -7.30 14.27 21.30
CA ILE A 502 -6.61 13.06 21.77
C ILE A 502 -6.57 12.01 20.66
N LEU A 503 -7.72 11.77 20.00
CA LEU A 503 -7.81 10.79 18.92
C LEU A 503 -6.94 11.19 17.72
N ALA A 504 -6.85 12.49 17.41
CA ALA A 504 -6.05 13.02 16.31
C ALA A 504 -4.54 12.75 16.45
N GLU A 505 -4.03 12.57 17.65
CA GLU A 505 -2.63 12.17 17.86
C GLU A 505 -2.35 10.80 17.25
N GLY A 506 -3.23 9.83 17.46
CA GLY A 506 -3.07 8.49 16.87
C GLY A 506 -3.45 8.40 15.38
N PHE A 507 -4.33 9.31 14.94
CA PHE A 507 -4.94 9.26 13.62
C PHE A 507 -4.84 10.60 12.86
N PRO A 508 -3.64 11.17 12.69
CA PRO A 508 -3.46 12.49 12.08
C PRO A 508 -3.92 12.56 10.63
N ASP A 509 -3.72 11.49 9.87
CA ASP A 509 -4.16 11.34 8.49
C ASP A 509 -5.68 11.18 8.35
N MET A 510 -6.38 10.85 9.43
CA MET A 510 -7.82 10.60 9.50
C MET A 510 -8.62 11.78 10.09
N ILE A 511 -8.00 12.92 10.32
CA ILE A 511 -8.71 14.18 10.60
C ILE A 511 -9.48 14.53 9.32
N ALA A 512 -10.80 14.72 9.42
CA ALA A 512 -11.68 14.88 8.27
C ALA A 512 -12.51 16.15 8.34
N ARG A 513 -12.68 16.81 7.19
CA ARG A 513 -13.58 17.96 6.99
C ARG A 513 -14.73 17.57 6.11
N ARG A 514 -15.93 18.05 6.46
CA ARG A 514 -17.14 17.90 5.67
C ARG A 514 -16.99 18.54 4.29
N ARG A 515 -17.41 17.82 3.22
CA ARG A 515 -17.33 18.30 1.83
C ARG A 515 -18.65 18.84 1.28
N ASP A 516 -19.76 18.43 1.86
CA ASP A 516 -21.10 18.72 1.37
C ASP A 516 -22.02 19.23 2.49
N PRO A 517 -23.08 19.97 2.15
CA PRO A 517 -24.05 20.46 3.15
C PRO A 517 -24.84 19.33 3.82
N SER A 518 -25.02 18.17 3.18
CA SER A 518 -25.74 17.04 3.78
C SER A 518 -24.97 16.37 4.93
N GLY A 519 -23.65 16.54 4.97
CA GLY A 519 -22.77 15.92 5.96
C GLY A 519 -22.46 14.45 5.70
N GLU A 520 -22.82 13.94 4.53
CA GLU A 520 -22.55 12.55 4.16
C GLU A 520 -21.13 12.33 3.65
N GLN A 521 -20.52 13.33 3.02
CA GLN A 521 -19.21 13.22 2.39
C GLN A 521 -18.12 13.96 3.15
N TRP A 522 -17.02 13.29 3.37
CA TRP A 522 -15.91 13.77 4.18
C TRP A 522 -14.58 13.61 3.42
N LEU A 523 -13.68 14.57 3.57
CA LEU A 523 -12.31 14.49 3.08
C LEU A 523 -11.35 14.44 4.26
N THR A 524 -10.49 13.45 4.32
CA THR A 524 -9.47 13.33 5.35
C THR A 524 -8.20 14.11 5.01
N ALA A 525 -7.41 14.44 6.02
CA ALA A 525 -6.07 15.03 5.87
C ALA A 525 -5.14 14.14 5.01
N GLY A 526 -5.31 12.81 5.08
CA GLY A 526 -4.64 11.86 4.20
C GLY A 526 -5.17 11.80 2.77
N GLY A 527 -6.16 12.65 2.40
CA GLY A 527 -6.68 12.75 1.03
C GLY A 527 -7.79 11.76 0.67
N ARG A 528 -8.40 11.09 1.65
CA ARG A 528 -9.43 10.07 1.43
C ARG A 528 -10.83 10.64 1.49
N GLY A 529 -11.69 10.17 0.61
CA GLY A 529 -13.13 10.41 0.69
C GLY A 529 -13.79 9.36 1.56
N LEU A 530 -14.46 9.78 2.63
CA LEU A 530 -15.25 8.93 3.52
C LEU A 530 -16.74 9.29 3.45
N ARG A 531 -17.58 8.36 3.90
CA ARG A 531 -19.04 8.56 4.01
C ARG A 531 -19.52 8.32 5.41
N LEU A 532 -20.43 9.17 5.87
CA LEU A 532 -21.12 9.04 7.14
C LEU A 532 -22.58 8.63 6.89
N ASP A 533 -23.15 7.83 7.79
CA ASP A 533 -24.56 7.47 7.73
C ASP A 533 -25.42 8.72 7.93
N PRO A 534 -26.44 8.98 7.08
CA PRO A 534 -27.33 10.13 7.23
C PRO A 534 -28.08 10.19 8.57
N ALA A 535 -28.27 9.04 9.24
CA ALA A 535 -28.90 8.96 10.56
C ALA A 535 -27.91 9.17 11.73
N SER A 536 -26.62 9.41 11.45
CA SER A 536 -25.61 9.59 12.48
C SER A 536 -25.79 10.89 13.27
N SER A 537 -25.55 10.85 14.58
CA SER A 537 -25.48 12.04 15.44
C SER A 537 -24.40 13.04 15.00
N LEU A 538 -23.39 12.58 14.28
CA LEU A 538 -22.24 13.36 13.82
C LEU A 538 -22.50 14.13 12.52
N ILE A 539 -23.67 13.95 11.88
CA ILE A 539 -23.96 14.48 10.54
C ILE A 539 -23.84 16.03 10.45
N ARG A 540 -24.04 16.74 11.58
CA ARG A 540 -23.97 18.20 11.66
C ARG A 540 -22.58 18.74 11.96
N ALA A 541 -21.62 17.87 12.29
CA ALA A 541 -20.27 18.29 12.57
C ALA A 541 -19.59 18.87 11.31
N GLU A 542 -18.67 19.81 11.48
CA GLU A 542 -17.82 20.32 10.40
C GLU A 542 -16.51 19.54 10.31
N TRP A 543 -16.02 19.09 11.47
CA TRP A 543 -14.81 18.33 11.62
C TRP A 543 -15.05 17.03 12.36
N LEU A 544 -14.42 15.98 11.91
CA LEU A 544 -14.36 14.68 12.57
C LEU A 544 -12.90 14.21 12.67
N VAL A 545 -12.60 13.47 13.72
CA VAL A 545 -11.44 12.59 13.75
C VAL A 545 -11.95 11.17 13.68
N VAL A 546 -11.56 10.46 12.65
CA VAL A 546 -12.06 9.10 12.36
C VAL A 546 -11.08 8.08 12.90
N GLY A 547 -11.55 7.26 13.86
CA GLY A 547 -10.76 6.16 14.41
C GLY A 547 -10.94 4.84 13.65
N GLU A 548 -12.11 4.64 13.00
CA GLU A 548 -12.38 3.44 12.21
C GLU A 548 -13.30 3.76 11.03
N ALA A 549 -12.98 3.21 9.86
CA ALA A 549 -13.82 3.25 8.66
C ALA A 549 -13.84 1.89 7.98
N GLN A 550 -14.95 1.54 7.33
CA GLN A 550 -15.15 0.25 6.65
C GLN A 550 -15.63 0.45 5.22
N GLY A 551 -15.11 -0.34 4.29
CA GLY A 551 -15.47 -0.30 2.87
C GLY A 551 -14.28 -0.10 1.95
N GLU A 552 -14.55 0.19 0.67
CA GLU A 552 -13.53 0.42 -0.35
C GLU A 552 -12.83 1.77 -0.16
N ALA A 553 -11.64 1.93 -0.79
CA ALA A 553 -10.81 3.13 -0.68
C ALA A 553 -11.56 4.44 -1.05
N LYS A 554 -12.53 4.38 -1.96
CA LYS A 554 -13.44 5.49 -2.29
C LYS A 554 -14.78 5.30 -1.58
N GLY A 555 -15.10 6.19 -0.63
CA GLY A 555 -16.40 6.21 0.04
C GLY A 555 -16.54 5.17 1.15
N ALA A 556 -15.45 4.79 1.82
CA ALA A 556 -15.51 3.96 3.03
C ALA A 556 -16.44 4.59 4.07
N ARG A 557 -17.28 3.77 4.70
CA ARG A 557 -18.21 4.22 5.74
C ARG A 557 -17.49 4.43 7.05
N ILE A 558 -17.68 5.59 7.67
CA ILE A 558 -17.20 5.89 9.01
C ILE A 558 -17.96 5.02 10.00
N THR A 559 -17.23 4.29 10.87
CA THR A 559 -17.79 3.41 11.90
C THR A 559 -17.41 3.82 13.33
N ALA A 560 -16.38 4.65 13.47
CA ALA A 560 -16.01 5.26 14.75
C ALA A 560 -15.34 6.61 14.50
N ALA A 561 -15.89 7.68 15.09
CA ALA A 561 -15.38 9.03 14.98
C ALA A 561 -15.75 9.90 16.19
N ILE A 562 -15.07 11.03 16.33
CA ILE A 562 -15.36 12.09 17.30
C ILE A 562 -15.43 13.42 16.56
N ALA A 563 -16.44 14.23 16.87
CA ALA A 563 -16.56 15.59 16.36
C ALA A 563 -15.59 16.55 17.04
N LEU A 564 -15.11 17.54 16.27
CA LEU A 564 -14.41 18.72 16.76
C LEU A 564 -15.08 19.96 16.20
N THR A 565 -15.03 21.03 16.97
CA THR A 565 -15.38 22.36 16.51
C THR A 565 -14.20 23.03 15.80
N GLU A 566 -14.46 24.02 14.94
CA GLU A 566 -13.39 24.79 14.27
C GLU A 566 -12.43 25.42 15.28
N VAL A 567 -12.95 25.91 16.43
CA VAL A 567 -12.14 26.50 17.50
C VAL A 567 -11.19 25.48 18.12
N GLU A 568 -11.66 24.25 18.34
CA GLU A 568 -10.83 23.18 18.87
C GLU A 568 -9.75 22.75 17.85
N VAL A 569 -10.10 22.68 16.56
CA VAL A 569 -9.14 22.38 15.48
C VAL A 569 -8.04 23.45 15.44
N GLN A 570 -8.40 24.72 15.45
CA GLN A 570 -7.41 25.81 15.44
C GLN A 570 -6.52 25.79 16.69
N ARG A 571 -7.10 25.53 17.86
CA ARG A 571 -6.38 25.53 19.14
C ARG A 571 -5.45 24.34 19.28
N TRP A 572 -5.94 23.13 19.04
CA TRP A 572 -5.25 21.87 19.35
C TRP A 572 -4.50 21.28 18.18
N LEU A 573 -5.00 21.50 16.96
CA LEU A 573 -4.43 20.94 15.73
C LEU A 573 -3.83 22.02 14.82
N GLY A 574 -3.77 23.28 15.26
CA GLY A 574 -3.23 24.38 14.47
C GLY A 574 -1.77 24.20 14.03
N HIS A 575 -0.97 23.48 14.82
CA HIS A 575 0.41 23.12 14.49
C HIS A 575 0.52 22.19 13.27
N ARG A 576 -0.58 21.49 12.89
CA ARG A 576 -0.68 20.63 11.69
C ARG A 576 -1.13 21.39 10.45
N ILE A 577 -1.45 22.68 10.58
CA ILE A 577 -1.85 23.54 9.47
C ILE A 577 -0.58 24.11 8.84
N ALA A 578 -0.25 23.61 7.65
CA ALA A 578 0.87 24.10 6.87
C ALA A 578 0.42 25.18 5.88
N ARG A 579 1.31 26.15 5.62
CA ARG A 579 1.18 27.10 4.53
C ARG A 579 1.99 26.60 3.35
N ARG A 580 1.35 26.48 2.20
CA ARG A 580 2.01 26.00 0.98
C ARG A 580 1.66 26.91 -0.18
N THR A 581 2.68 27.36 -0.90
CA THR A 581 2.46 28.04 -2.17
C THR A 581 2.18 27.01 -3.26
N THR A 582 1.07 27.17 -3.96
CA THR A 582 0.68 26.40 -5.13
C THR A 582 0.78 27.29 -6.35
N LEU A 583 1.52 26.85 -7.37
CA LEU A 583 1.70 27.59 -8.63
C LEU A 583 0.66 27.07 -9.64
N LYS A 584 -0.14 27.99 -10.19
CA LYS A 584 -1.16 27.72 -11.17
C LYS A 584 -0.83 28.40 -12.49
N TRP A 585 -0.80 27.66 -13.58
CA TRP A 585 -0.63 28.21 -14.92
C TRP A 585 -1.89 28.85 -15.44
N ILE A 586 -1.80 30.11 -15.86
CA ILE A 586 -2.88 30.87 -16.52
C ILE A 586 -2.54 30.99 -18.00
N ALA A 587 -2.97 30.03 -18.78
CA ALA A 587 -2.58 29.88 -20.19
C ALA A 587 -2.88 31.11 -21.07
N PRO A 588 -4.04 31.80 -20.99
CA PRO A 588 -4.32 32.98 -21.81
C PRO A 588 -3.35 34.14 -21.58
N GLU A 589 -2.88 34.27 -20.33
CA GLU A 589 -2.02 35.37 -19.90
C GLU A 589 -0.53 34.98 -19.86
N ARG A 590 -0.20 33.73 -20.19
CA ARG A 590 1.16 33.16 -20.14
C ARG A 590 1.91 33.50 -18.85
N ARG A 591 1.19 33.46 -17.72
CA ARG A 591 1.74 33.77 -16.39
C ARG A 591 1.43 32.68 -15.38
N VAL A 592 2.20 32.65 -14.31
CA VAL A 592 1.95 31.85 -13.14
C VAL A 592 1.26 32.70 -12.09
N GLU A 593 0.17 32.16 -11.53
CA GLU A 593 -0.47 32.67 -10.33
C GLU A 593 0.01 31.85 -9.14
N ALA A 594 0.61 32.51 -8.16
CA ALA A 594 1.03 31.90 -6.92
C ALA A 594 -0.09 32.07 -5.89
N LEU A 595 -0.60 30.95 -5.41
CA LEU A 595 -1.65 30.91 -4.41
C LEU A 595 -1.07 30.36 -3.10
N LEU A 596 -1.22 31.09 -2.03
CA LEU A 596 -0.89 30.65 -0.68
C LEU A 596 -2.09 29.88 -0.13
N GLU A 597 -1.92 28.58 0.02
CA GLU A 597 -2.92 27.69 0.62
C GLU A 597 -2.56 27.41 2.07
N GLN A 598 -3.52 27.56 2.97
CA GLN A 598 -3.47 26.98 4.30
C GLN A 598 -4.08 25.58 4.20
N ARG A 599 -3.31 24.56 4.57
CA ARG A 599 -3.71 23.17 4.41
C ARG A 599 -3.45 22.36 5.66
N MET A 600 -4.36 21.42 5.93
CA MET A 600 -4.13 20.31 6.84
C MET A 600 -4.06 19.03 5.98
N GLY A 601 -2.86 18.62 5.62
CA GLY A 601 -2.66 17.56 4.64
C GLY A 601 -3.33 17.88 3.30
N ALA A 602 -4.26 17.01 2.87
CA ALA A 602 -5.04 17.19 1.65
C ALA A 602 -6.20 18.22 1.77
N ILE A 603 -6.58 18.61 3.00
CA ILE A 603 -7.69 19.54 3.25
C ILE A 603 -7.22 20.98 3.03
N VAL A 604 -7.81 21.68 2.09
CA VAL A 604 -7.58 23.12 1.88
C VAL A 604 -8.53 23.89 2.79
N LEU A 605 -7.96 24.72 3.68
CA LEU A 605 -8.70 25.54 4.63
C LEU A 605 -9.00 26.92 4.08
N ALA A 606 -8.00 27.54 3.50
CA ALA A 606 -8.10 28.84 2.86
C ALA A 606 -7.12 28.92 1.68
N THR A 607 -7.50 29.70 0.68
CA THR A 607 -6.65 30.02 -0.47
C THR A 607 -6.68 31.52 -0.72
N GLY A 608 -5.53 32.13 -0.88
CA GLY A 608 -5.40 33.55 -1.21
C GLY A 608 -4.18 33.78 -2.10
N PRO A 609 -4.02 34.98 -2.67
CA PRO A 609 -2.82 35.30 -3.46
C PRO A 609 -1.58 35.27 -2.56
N ASP A 610 -0.53 34.63 -3.03
CA ASP A 610 0.77 34.70 -2.37
C ASP A 610 1.43 36.05 -2.72
N THR A 611 1.60 36.91 -1.73
CA THR A 611 2.16 38.26 -1.90
C THR A 611 3.68 38.26 -2.03
N ALA A 612 4.35 37.21 -1.57
CA ALA A 612 5.80 37.04 -1.60
C ALA A 612 6.23 35.64 -2.07
N PRO A 613 5.80 35.21 -3.26
CA PRO A 613 6.10 33.87 -3.73
C PRO A 613 7.58 33.71 -4.06
N ASP A 614 8.08 32.50 -3.91
CA ASP A 614 9.45 32.15 -4.32
C ASP A 614 9.60 32.33 -5.84
N THR A 615 10.40 33.34 -6.23
CA THR A 615 10.66 33.65 -7.63
C THR A 615 11.42 32.56 -8.35
N LYS A 616 12.27 31.80 -7.64
CA LYS A 616 13.00 30.68 -8.20
C LYS A 616 12.03 29.55 -8.55
N ALA A 617 11.12 29.20 -7.63
CA ALA A 617 10.10 28.17 -7.88
C ALA A 617 9.19 28.54 -9.05
N ILE A 618 8.84 29.82 -9.21
CA ILE A 618 8.06 30.31 -10.37
C ILE A 618 8.87 30.13 -11.66
N ALA A 619 10.14 30.52 -11.66
CA ALA A 619 10.99 30.40 -12.84
C ALA A 619 11.18 28.93 -13.24
N GLU A 620 11.42 28.03 -12.29
CA GLU A 620 11.52 26.59 -12.52
C GLU A 620 10.20 26.01 -13.09
N PHE A 621 9.05 26.43 -12.54
CA PHE A 621 7.74 26.04 -13.05
C PHE A 621 7.51 26.50 -14.50
N LEU A 622 7.89 27.75 -14.83
CA LEU A 622 7.79 28.30 -16.19
C LEU A 622 8.73 27.56 -17.16
N ALA A 623 9.95 27.25 -16.73
CA ALA A 623 10.90 26.47 -17.51
C ALA A 623 10.33 25.07 -17.82
N ALA A 624 9.78 24.38 -16.81
CA ALA A 624 9.14 23.09 -17.01
C ALA A 624 7.94 23.18 -17.98
N LYS A 625 7.17 24.26 -17.92
CA LYS A 625 6.05 24.48 -18.84
C LYS A 625 6.49 24.66 -20.29
N VAL A 626 7.59 25.39 -20.53
CA VAL A 626 8.18 25.52 -21.86
C VAL A 626 8.75 24.18 -22.34
N ALA A 627 9.38 23.40 -21.47
CA ALA A 627 9.83 22.04 -21.80
C ALA A 627 8.67 21.13 -22.22
N GLU A 628 7.52 21.24 -21.55
CA GLU A 628 6.32 20.43 -21.82
C GLU A 628 5.57 20.88 -23.08
N GLU A 629 5.21 22.16 -23.19
CA GLU A 629 4.33 22.71 -24.21
C GLU A 629 5.05 23.26 -25.44
N GLY A 630 6.38 23.48 -25.36
CA GLY A 630 7.24 23.88 -26.47
C GLY A 630 7.59 25.36 -26.51
N LEU A 631 8.53 25.71 -27.42
CA LEU A 631 9.06 27.07 -27.57
C LEU A 631 8.03 28.10 -28.04
N GLY A 632 6.86 27.68 -28.53
CA GLY A 632 5.75 28.55 -28.94
C GLY A 632 5.19 29.42 -27.82
N LEU A 633 5.45 29.08 -26.56
CA LEU A 633 5.08 29.90 -25.40
C LEU A 633 5.95 31.17 -25.28
N LEU A 634 7.16 31.13 -25.83
CA LEU A 634 8.14 32.20 -25.67
C LEU A 634 7.83 33.40 -26.63
N PRO A 635 8.09 34.64 -26.21
CA PRO A 635 7.89 35.83 -27.05
C PRO A 635 9.06 36.01 -28.01
N LEU A 636 9.32 35.02 -28.88
CA LEU A 636 10.42 35.07 -29.83
C LEU A 636 10.33 36.28 -30.78
N SER A 637 11.42 37.02 -30.92
CA SER A 637 11.55 38.07 -31.93
C SER A 637 11.63 37.45 -33.32
N HIS A 638 11.37 38.28 -34.36
CA HIS A 638 11.56 37.85 -35.74
C HIS A 638 13.02 37.39 -36.00
N ALA A 639 14.00 38.03 -35.36
CA ALA A 639 15.40 37.63 -35.46
C ALA A 639 15.64 36.24 -34.81
N SER A 640 15.01 35.99 -33.66
CA SER A 640 15.11 34.65 -32.99
C SER A 640 14.45 33.55 -33.81
N GLN A 641 13.29 33.82 -34.39
CA GLN A 641 12.61 32.87 -35.29
C GLN A 641 13.46 32.56 -36.52
N ALA A 642 14.00 33.62 -37.15
CA ALA A 642 14.91 33.47 -38.29
C ALA A 642 16.18 32.69 -37.93
N LEU A 643 16.77 32.92 -36.74
CA LEU A 643 17.89 32.13 -36.24
C LEU A 643 17.58 30.66 -36.13
N LEU A 644 16.44 30.29 -35.48
CA LEU A 644 16.01 28.90 -35.31
C LEU A 644 15.75 28.25 -36.66
N THR A 645 15.08 28.94 -37.59
CA THR A 645 14.81 28.41 -38.91
C THR A 645 16.13 28.20 -39.70
N ARG A 646 17.07 29.13 -39.63
CA ARG A 646 18.41 29.00 -40.27
C ARG A 646 19.17 27.82 -39.66
N ALA A 647 19.13 27.65 -38.33
CA ALA A 647 19.81 26.56 -37.63
C ALA A 647 19.24 25.18 -38.04
N ALA A 648 17.92 25.09 -38.18
CA ALA A 648 17.27 23.87 -38.68
C ALA A 648 17.74 23.52 -40.10
N HIS A 649 17.84 24.49 -41.02
CA HIS A 649 18.37 24.30 -42.37
C HIS A 649 19.88 23.95 -42.39
N ALA A 650 20.63 24.45 -41.43
CA ALA A 650 22.05 24.11 -41.29
C ALA A 650 22.29 22.77 -40.57
N GLY A 651 21.22 22.11 -40.05
CA GLY A 651 21.34 20.85 -39.33
C GLY A 651 22.01 20.97 -37.96
N LEU A 652 21.88 22.12 -37.30
CA LEU A 652 22.51 22.41 -35.99
C LEU A 652 21.62 21.91 -34.87
N ALA A 653 21.97 20.78 -34.25
CA ALA A 653 21.23 20.13 -33.17
C ALA A 653 21.11 21.01 -31.90
N ALA A 654 22.08 21.85 -31.62
CA ALA A 654 22.13 22.73 -30.46
C ALA A 654 20.91 23.68 -30.37
N LEU A 655 20.33 24.07 -31.52
CA LEU A 655 19.14 24.91 -31.60
C LEU A 655 17.89 24.13 -32.09
N SER A 656 17.90 22.81 -32.05
CA SER A 656 16.69 22.04 -32.33
C SER A 656 15.67 22.22 -31.20
N ASP A 657 14.38 22.09 -31.52
CA ASP A 657 13.29 22.16 -30.52
C ASP A 657 13.48 21.15 -29.41
N GLU A 658 13.90 19.91 -29.76
CA GLU A 658 14.15 18.83 -28.80
C GLU A 658 15.28 19.20 -27.82
N THR A 659 16.45 19.66 -28.32
CA THR A 659 17.59 20.02 -27.47
C THR A 659 17.28 21.23 -26.60
N LEU A 660 16.66 22.26 -27.15
CA LEU A 660 16.30 23.49 -26.41
C LEU A 660 15.29 23.19 -25.29
N ARG A 661 14.38 22.27 -25.50
CA ARG A 661 13.42 21.83 -24.47
C ARG A 661 14.07 20.95 -23.41
N ALA A 662 14.97 20.07 -23.79
CA ALA A 662 15.72 19.24 -22.83
C ALA A 662 16.62 20.10 -21.92
N ASP A 663 17.28 21.11 -22.48
CA ASP A 663 18.27 21.95 -21.78
C ASP A 663 17.69 23.27 -21.26
N VAL A 664 16.37 23.38 -21.12
CA VAL A 664 15.68 24.63 -20.74
C VAL A 664 16.22 25.25 -19.46
N ALA A 665 16.73 24.44 -18.53
CA ALA A 665 17.34 24.90 -17.28
C ALA A 665 18.63 25.71 -17.50
N ASP A 666 19.39 25.37 -18.53
CA ASP A 666 20.70 26.02 -18.77
C ASP A 666 20.57 27.37 -19.47
N TRP A 667 19.69 27.47 -20.47
CA TRP A 667 19.66 28.66 -21.32
C TRP A 667 18.49 29.61 -21.05
N LEU A 668 17.33 29.04 -20.59
CA LEU A 668 16.11 29.83 -20.39
C LEU A 668 15.89 30.21 -18.93
N LEU A 669 16.11 29.29 -17.99
CA LEU A 669 15.82 29.48 -16.56
C LEU A 669 16.48 30.78 -16.00
N PRO A 670 17.72 31.13 -16.33
CA PRO A 670 18.34 32.36 -15.84
C PRO A 670 17.64 33.66 -16.29
N LEU A 671 16.84 33.59 -17.35
CA LEU A 671 16.13 34.77 -17.91
C LEU A 671 14.70 34.88 -17.36
N LEU A 672 14.19 33.80 -16.71
CA LEU A 672 12.81 33.75 -16.31
C LEU A 672 12.52 34.55 -15.05
N GLY A 673 11.47 35.35 -15.11
CA GLY A 673 10.85 36.02 -13.98
C GLY A 673 9.49 35.41 -13.64
N ARG A 674 8.50 36.24 -13.40
CA ARG A 674 7.12 35.81 -13.05
C ARG A 674 6.20 35.53 -14.25
N ARG A 675 6.61 35.97 -15.46
CA ARG A 675 5.78 35.97 -16.67
C ARG A 675 6.64 35.66 -17.90
N LEU A 676 6.13 34.82 -18.80
CA LEU A 676 6.82 34.53 -20.06
C LEU A 676 6.73 35.70 -21.07
N ASP A 677 5.60 36.40 -21.10
CA ASP A 677 5.39 37.54 -22.01
C ASP A 677 6.22 38.77 -21.67
N ALA A 678 6.73 38.86 -20.45
CA ALA A 678 7.62 39.92 -19.99
C ALA A 678 9.12 39.65 -20.25
N LEU A 679 9.46 38.51 -20.88
CA LEU A 679 10.85 38.19 -21.23
C LEU A 679 11.42 39.24 -22.23
N ASP A 680 12.62 39.70 -21.95
CA ASP A 680 13.35 40.55 -22.89
C ASP A 680 13.71 39.77 -24.16
N LYS A 681 13.18 40.22 -25.30
CA LYS A 681 13.37 39.55 -26.58
C LYS A 681 14.84 39.54 -27.04
N GLY A 682 15.63 40.54 -26.64
CA GLY A 682 17.04 40.67 -26.96
C GLY A 682 17.86 39.68 -26.13
N ALA A 683 17.61 39.61 -24.82
CA ALA A 683 18.22 38.65 -23.93
C ALA A 683 17.93 37.20 -24.38
N LEU A 684 16.69 36.95 -24.78
CA LEU A 684 16.27 35.65 -25.30
C LEU A 684 17.02 35.29 -26.59
N HIS A 685 17.13 36.24 -27.52
CA HIS A 685 17.91 36.06 -28.75
C HIS A 685 19.37 35.74 -28.46
N ASN A 686 20.00 36.51 -27.54
CA ASN A 686 21.39 36.29 -27.16
C ASN A 686 21.59 34.93 -26.46
N ALA A 687 20.64 34.50 -25.65
CA ALA A 687 20.69 33.20 -25.03
C ALA A 687 20.68 32.05 -26.07
N LEU A 688 19.83 32.17 -27.10
CA LEU A 688 19.84 31.22 -28.22
C LEU A 688 21.19 31.25 -28.98
N LEU A 689 21.75 32.46 -29.30
CA LEU A 689 23.03 32.58 -29.95
C LEU A 689 24.18 31.97 -29.12
N ASN A 690 24.11 32.09 -27.80
CA ASN A 690 25.15 31.56 -26.91
C ASN A 690 25.11 30.03 -26.77
N ARG A 691 24.07 29.37 -27.26
CA ARG A 691 24.05 27.90 -27.40
C ARG A 691 24.95 27.38 -28.53
N LEU A 692 25.30 28.26 -29.48
CA LEU A 692 26.21 27.93 -30.58
C LEU A 692 27.65 28.28 -30.20
N ASP A 693 28.55 27.33 -30.33
CA ASP A 693 29.99 27.57 -30.26
C ASP A 693 30.51 28.33 -31.53
N TYR A 694 31.78 28.66 -31.54
CA TYR A 694 32.39 29.39 -32.67
C TYR A 694 32.32 28.59 -33.98
N ALA A 695 32.57 27.29 -33.95
CA ALA A 695 32.54 26.44 -35.14
C ALA A 695 31.11 26.25 -35.68
N GLU A 696 30.14 26.14 -34.79
CA GLU A 696 28.72 26.05 -35.14
C GLU A 696 28.19 27.37 -35.73
N ARG A 697 28.63 28.54 -35.21
CA ARG A 697 28.30 29.84 -35.81
C ARG A 697 28.89 29.99 -37.22
N GLN A 698 30.14 29.59 -37.44
CA GLN A 698 30.72 29.55 -38.79
C GLN A 698 29.97 28.60 -39.72
N THR A 699 29.55 27.45 -39.18
CA THR A 699 28.78 26.46 -39.96
C THR A 699 27.40 27.01 -40.32
N LEU A 700 26.71 27.70 -39.37
CA LEU A 700 25.47 28.41 -39.63
C LEU A 700 25.58 29.42 -40.77
N ASP A 701 26.59 30.27 -40.71
CA ASP A 701 26.79 31.33 -41.71
C ASP A 701 27.24 30.77 -43.07
N ARG A 702 27.90 29.65 -43.11
CA ARG A 702 28.28 28.98 -44.33
C ARG A 702 27.12 28.18 -44.97
N LEU A 703 26.38 27.43 -44.17
CA LEU A 703 25.31 26.52 -44.67
C LEU A 703 23.95 27.24 -44.79
N ALA A 704 23.66 28.18 -43.93
CA ALA A 704 22.45 28.97 -43.95
C ALA A 704 22.69 30.46 -43.76
N PRO A 705 23.42 31.13 -44.71
CA PRO A 705 23.72 32.53 -44.59
C PRO A 705 22.46 33.40 -44.53
N PRO A 706 22.48 34.54 -43.83
CA PRO A 706 21.30 35.40 -43.74
C PRO A 706 20.96 36.08 -45.07
N GLN A 707 21.94 36.18 -45.97
CA GLN A 707 21.81 36.89 -47.25
C GLN A 707 22.52 36.12 -48.37
N PHE A 708 21.95 36.19 -49.54
CA PHE A 708 22.60 35.78 -50.77
C PHE A 708 23.29 37.01 -51.42
N THR A 709 24.59 36.92 -51.66
CA THR A 709 25.32 37.95 -52.43
C THR A 709 25.32 37.52 -53.89
N SER A 710 24.67 38.34 -54.69
CA SER A 710 24.62 38.14 -56.14
C SER A 710 25.95 38.38 -56.81
N PRO A 711 26.18 37.87 -58.02
CA PRO A 711 27.34 38.24 -58.83
C PRO A 711 27.51 39.76 -59.09
N ALA A 712 26.40 40.51 -59.11
CA ALA A 712 26.43 41.95 -59.21
C ALA A 712 26.83 42.73 -57.94
N GLY A 713 27.23 42.01 -56.87
CA GLY A 713 27.61 42.57 -55.57
C GLY A 713 26.48 43.09 -54.71
N THR A 714 25.22 42.74 -55.00
CA THR A 714 24.06 43.12 -54.19
C THR A 714 23.71 41.97 -53.24
N SER A 715 23.43 42.32 -51.98
CA SER A 715 23.03 41.38 -50.96
C SER A 715 21.50 41.34 -50.81
N HIS A 716 20.92 40.15 -50.75
CA HIS A 716 19.49 39.93 -50.68
C HIS A 716 19.21 38.96 -49.54
N ALA A 717 18.25 39.29 -48.66
CA ALA A 717 17.87 38.45 -47.55
C ALA A 717 17.31 37.09 -48.05
N ILE A 718 17.75 35.99 -47.46
CA ILE A 718 17.18 34.66 -47.75
C ILE A 718 16.04 34.42 -46.74
N ASP A 719 14.88 34.12 -47.29
CA ASP A 719 13.72 33.68 -46.48
C ASP A 719 13.77 32.16 -46.35
N TYR A 720 14.16 31.69 -45.19
CA TYR A 720 14.17 30.26 -44.81
C TYR A 720 12.83 29.74 -44.37
N ALA A 721 11.85 30.61 -44.10
CA ALA A 721 10.50 30.22 -43.68
C ALA A 721 9.52 30.03 -44.87
N ASP A 722 9.97 30.28 -46.07
CA ASP A 722 9.15 30.11 -47.29
C ASP A 722 8.71 28.64 -47.41
N PRO A 723 7.40 28.32 -47.56
CA PRO A 723 6.93 26.94 -47.73
C PRO A 723 7.58 26.18 -48.88
N GLY A 724 8.10 26.87 -49.88
CA GLY A 724 8.86 26.30 -50.98
C GLY A 724 10.30 26.00 -50.68
N GLY A 725 10.80 26.21 -49.44
CA GLY A 725 12.21 26.10 -49.01
C GLY A 725 12.94 27.44 -49.13
N PRO A 726 14.25 27.50 -48.82
CA PRO A 726 14.99 28.74 -48.79
C PRO A 726 14.80 29.55 -50.09
N SER A 727 14.32 30.79 -49.97
CA SER A 727 14.00 31.60 -51.12
C SER A 727 14.64 32.99 -51.08
N VAL A 728 14.92 33.55 -52.27
CA VAL A 728 15.45 34.92 -52.40
C VAL A 728 14.77 35.62 -53.54
N GLU A 729 14.36 36.85 -53.30
CA GLU A 729 13.82 37.70 -54.35
C GLU A 729 14.88 38.71 -54.85
N LEU A 730 15.15 38.70 -56.16
CA LEU A 730 16.11 39.57 -56.73
C LEU A 730 15.88 39.82 -58.19
N ARG A 731 16.44 40.93 -58.70
CA ARG A 731 16.38 41.23 -60.13
C ARG A 731 17.22 40.24 -60.93
N VAL A 732 16.67 39.73 -62.04
CA VAL A 732 17.33 38.70 -62.85
C VAL A 732 18.72 39.16 -63.35
N GLN A 733 18.95 40.48 -63.57
CA GLN A 733 20.22 41.01 -63.99
C GLN A 733 21.37 40.86 -62.95
N ALA A 734 20.96 40.73 -61.66
CA ALA A 734 21.92 40.51 -60.61
C ALA A 734 22.64 39.13 -60.68
N LEU A 735 22.03 38.19 -61.42
CA LEU A 735 22.51 36.79 -61.60
C LEU A 735 23.31 36.58 -62.89
N PHE A 736 23.51 37.62 -63.73
CA PHE A 736 24.30 37.47 -64.94
C PHE A 736 25.74 37.02 -64.57
N GLY A 737 26.31 36.16 -65.40
CA GLY A 737 27.60 35.50 -65.14
C GLY A 737 27.54 34.27 -64.24
N LEU A 738 26.37 33.90 -63.76
CA LEU A 738 26.20 32.72 -62.92
C LEU A 738 25.61 31.55 -63.72
N ASP A 739 26.41 30.51 -63.93
CA ASP A 739 26.00 29.28 -64.66
C ASP A 739 25.81 28.06 -63.68
N ARG A 740 25.71 28.30 -62.44
CA ARG A 740 25.40 27.29 -61.45
C ARG A 740 24.25 27.74 -60.51
N HIS A 741 23.47 26.82 -60.10
CA HIS A 741 22.40 27.12 -59.15
C HIS A 741 22.96 27.21 -57.72
N PRO A 742 22.68 28.25 -56.92
CA PRO A 742 23.09 28.32 -55.54
C PRO A 742 22.31 27.33 -54.65
N THR A 743 23.04 26.63 -53.75
CA THR A 743 22.48 25.66 -52.82
C THR A 743 22.96 25.99 -51.41
N TYR A 744 22.04 25.78 -50.45
CA TYR A 744 22.31 25.97 -49.02
C TYR A 744 21.69 24.85 -48.17
N GLY A 745 22.16 24.74 -46.94
CA GLY A 745 21.61 23.81 -45.95
C GLY A 745 22.34 22.47 -45.91
N GLN A 746 21.86 21.59 -44.99
CA GLN A 746 22.34 20.24 -44.82
C GLN A 746 21.12 19.31 -44.52
N PRO A 747 20.71 18.50 -45.49
CA PRO A 747 21.30 18.33 -46.82
C PRO A 747 21.15 19.58 -47.70
N ALA A 748 22.08 19.75 -48.68
CA ALA A 748 22.09 20.90 -49.56
C ALA A 748 20.80 21.00 -50.38
N GLN A 749 20.10 22.11 -50.28
CA GLN A 749 18.83 22.40 -50.98
C GLN A 749 19.06 23.54 -51.97
N PRO A 750 18.47 23.45 -53.21
CA PRO A 750 18.56 24.56 -54.15
C PRO A 750 17.79 25.79 -53.69
N LEU A 751 18.41 26.96 -53.70
CA LEU A 751 17.79 28.25 -53.35
C LEU A 751 16.68 28.58 -54.35
N LEU A 752 15.48 28.83 -53.87
CA LEU A 752 14.34 29.20 -54.70
C LEU A 752 14.53 30.67 -55.16
N LEU A 753 14.95 30.87 -56.40
CA LEU A 753 15.15 32.17 -56.96
C LEU A 753 13.81 32.75 -57.47
N LYS A 754 13.30 33.81 -56.78
CA LYS A 754 12.13 34.59 -57.20
C LYS A 754 12.63 35.78 -58.04
N LEU A 755 12.70 35.56 -59.35
CA LEU A 755 13.30 36.50 -60.29
C LEU A 755 12.35 37.65 -60.60
N THR A 756 12.84 38.92 -60.50
CA THR A 756 12.07 40.07 -60.75
C THR A 756 12.64 40.93 -61.89
N SER A 757 11.77 41.67 -62.51
CA SER A 757 12.11 42.68 -63.52
C SER A 757 12.84 43.89 -62.93
N PRO A 758 13.44 44.79 -63.70
CA PRO A 758 13.98 46.00 -63.21
C PRO A 758 13.03 46.88 -62.41
N GLY A 759 11.74 46.80 -62.65
CA GLY A 759 10.68 47.44 -61.90
C GLY A 759 10.11 46.66 -60.72
N GLY A 760 10.70 45.49 -60.34
CA GLY A 760 10.27 44.69 -59.18
C GLY A 760 9.09 43.76 -59.46
N LYS A 761 8.60 43.65 -60.71
CA LYS A 761 7.53 42.70 -61.03
C LYS A 761 8.05 41.28 -61.20
N PRO A 762 7.36 40.22 -60.67
CA PRO A 762 7.79 38.87 -60.85
C PRO A 762 7.95 38.49 -62.34
N ILE A 763 9.04 37.78 -62.63
CA ILE A 763 9.32 37.18 -63.98
C ILE A 763 9.14 35.70 -63.92
N GLN A 764 9.87 35.03 -63.03
CA GLN A 764 9.88 33.59 -62.86
C GLN A 764 10.39 33.21 -61.48
N THR A 765 9.96 32.01 -61.05
CA THR A 765 10.54 31.36 -59.90
C THR A 765 11.22 30.08 -60.34
N THR A 766 12.44 29.86 -59.96
CA THR A 766 13.21 28.69 -60.39
C THR A 766 14.12 28.13 -59.28
N ARG A 767 14.31 26.83 -59.33
CA ARG A 767 15.32 26.03 -58.60
C ARG A 767 16.40 25.47 -59.52
N ASP A 768 16.36 25.82 -60.77
CA ASP A 768 17.36 25.48 -61.77
C ASP A 768 17.67 26.71 -62.63
N LEU A 769 18.67 27.46 -62.20
CA LEU A 769 19.10 28.65 -62.92
C LEU A 769 19.71 28.30 -64.27
N PRO A 770 20.62 27.31 -64.48
CA PRO A 770 21.11 26.88 -65.76
C PRO A 770 20.00 26.47 -66.72
N GLY A 771 19.01 25.68 -66.26
CA GLY A 771 17.84 25.28 -67.05
C GLY A 771 16.96 26.49 -67.44
N PHE A 772 16.75 27.46 -66.55
CA PHE A 772 16.09 28.72 -66.84
C PHE A 772 16.85 29.51 -67.93
N TRP A 773 18.17 29.67 -67.82
CA TRP A 773 18.96 30.36 -68.81
C TRP A 773 18.90 29.77 -70.22
N ARG A 774 18.91 28.43 -70.31
CA ARG A 774 18.93 27.72 -71.59
C ARG A 774 17.52 27.40 -72.13
N GLY A 775 16.51 27.57 -71.32
CA GLY A 775 15.09 27.30 -71.63
C GLY A 775 14.28 28.60 -71.79
N SER A 776 13.44 28.91 -70.74
CA SER A 776 12.46 30.01 -70.76
C SER A 776 13.02 31.40 -70.81
N TRP A 777 14.33 31.62 -70.60
CA TRP A 777 15.00 32.93 -70.74
C TRP A 777 14.73 33.63 -72.06
N ARG A 778 14.74 32.88 -73.16
CA ARG A 778 14.49 33.47 -74.47
C ARG A 778 13.10 34.15 -74.62
N ASP A 779 12.12 33.55 -73.97
CA ASP A 779 10.73 34.09 -73.95
C ASP A 779 10.67 35.31 -73.02
N VAL A 780 11.33 35.25 -71.86
CA VAL A 780 11.47 36.38 -70.95
C VAL A 780 12.13 37.58 -71.65
N VAL A 781 13.19 37.35 -72.44
CA VAL A 781 13.89 38.40 -73.19
C VAL A 781 12.96 39.07 -74.18
N LYS A 782 12.13 38.31 -74.92
CA LYS A 782 11.16 38.89 -75.88
C LYS A 782 10.17 39.86 -75.17
N ASP A 783 9.59 39.40 -74.09
CA ASP A 783 8.64 40.21 -73.32
C ASP A 783 9.30 41.42 -72.61
N MET A 784 10.45 41.26 -72.02
CA MET A 784 11.13 42.24 -71.22
C MET A 784 11.86 43.30 -72.04
N LYS A 785 12.41 42.98 -73.23
CA LYS A 785 13.01 44.00 -74.11
C LYS A 785 12.04 45.08 -74.54
N GLY A 786 10.76 44.72 -74.76
CA GLY A 786 9.70 45.67 -75.04
C GLY A 786 9.35 46.59 -73.89
N ARG A 787 9.27 46.01 -72.66
CA ARG A 787 8.86 46.74 -71.44
C ARG A 787 9.98 47.57 -70.80
N TYR A 788 11.24 47.07 -70.90
CA TYR A 788 12.41 47.66 -70.25
C TYR A 788 13.60 47.81 -71.21
N PRO A 789 13.46 48.61 -72.33
CA PRO A 789 14.47 48.71 -73.42
C PRO A 789 15.78 49.30 -72.97
N LYS A 790 15.81 50.06 -71.90
CA LYS A 790 17.00 50.68 -71.30
C LYS A 790 17.89 49.71 -70.54
N HIS A 791 17.42 48.48 -70.24
CA HIS A 791 18.16 47.45 -69.51
C HIS A 791 18.78 46.39 -70.45
N ARG A 792 19.74 45.65 -69.89
CA ARG A 792 20.47 44.60 -70.59
C ARG A 792 19.62 43.30 -70.63
N TRP A 793 19.54 42.66 -71.81
CA TRP A 793 18.80 41.43 -72.06
C TRP A 793 19.64 40.60 -73.06
N PRO A 794 20.81 40.00 -72.58
CA PRO A 794 21.70 39.23 -73.42
C PRO A 794 21.13 37.90 -73.79
N ASP A 795 21.59 37.33 -74.93
CA ASP A 795 21.17 35.98 -75.32
C ASP A 795 21.88 34.90 -74.54
N GLU A 796 23.06 35.14 -73.94
CA GLU A 796 23.81 34.25 -73.10
C GLU A 796 24.08 34.89 -71.73
N PRO A 797 23.10 34.93 -70.86
CA PRO A 797 23.21 35.63 -69.57
C PRO A 797 24.30 35.01 -68.63
N TRP A 798 24.63 33.73 -68.77
CA TRP A 798 25.64 33.05 -67.97
C TRP A 798 27.08 33.46 -68.29
N ASN A 799 27.31 34.05 -69.47
CA ASN A 799 28.61 34.57 -69.90
C ASN A 799 28.73 36.09 -69.77
N GLU A 800 27.68 36.77 -69.31
CA GLU A 800 27.61 38.21 -69.17
C GLU A 800 28.19 38.73 -67.89
N ALA A 801 28.86 39.90 -67.94
CA ALA A 801 29.32 40.62 -66.77
C ALA A 801 28.14 41.07 -65.90
N PRO A 802 28.09 40.71 -64.61
CA PRO A 802 27.00 41.01 -63.68
C PRO A 802 26.91 42.53 -63.44
N SER A 803 25.73 43.13 -63.60
CA SER A 803 25.47 44.55 -63.28
C SER A 803 24.01 44.90 -63.33
N LEU A 804 23.56 45.74 -62.40
CA LEU A 804 22.20 46.29 -62.36
C LEU A 804 22.08 47.62 -63.15
N LYS A 805 23.19 48.12 -63.74
CA LYS A 805 23.23 49.38 -64.55
C LYS A 805 22.43 49.20 -65.84
N THR A 806 21.86 50.31 -66.29
CA THR A 806 21.22 50.36 -67.62
C THR A 806 22.26 50.17 -68.73
N LYS A 807 21.85 49.80 -69.90
CA LYS A 807 22.75 49.50 -71.05
C LYS A 807 23.75 50.65 -71.33
N ASN A 808 23.26 51.92 -71.33
CA ASN A 808 24.11 53.05 -71.54
C ASN A 808 25.07 53.33 -70.40
N ALA A 809 24.69 53.15 -69.19
CA ALA A 809 25.50 53.30 -68.00
C ALA A 809 26.58 52.23 -67.84
N PHE A 810 26.30 51.01 -68.28
CA PHE A 810 27.22 49.87 -68.32
C PHE A 810 28.33 50.06 -69.39
N ASN A 811 27.95 50.44 -70.56
CA ASN A 811 28.89 50.66 -71.68
C ASN A 811 29.82 51.89 -71.44
N ARG A 812 29.61 52.76 -70.45
CA ARG A 812 30.49 53.89 -70.06
C ARG A 812 31.44 53.50 -68.89
N THR A 813 31.36 52.43 -68.34
CA THR A 813 32.20 51.86 -67.29
C THR A 813 33.09 50.76 -67.83
#